data_5a346561c50654e17b2beac1e635c23e
#
_entry.id   5a346561c50654e17b2beac1e635c23e
#
_cell.length_a   1.000
_cell.length_b   1.000
_cell.length_c   1.000
_cell.angle_alpha   90.00
_cell.angle_beta   90.00
_cell.angle_gamma   90.00
#
_symmetry.space_group_name_H-M   'P 1'
#
loop_
_entity.id
_entity.type
_entity.pdbx_description
1 polymer ?
#
loop_
_entity_poly.entity_id
_entity_poly.type
_entity_poly.pdbx_seq_one_letter_code
_entity_poly.pdbx_strand_id
1 'polypeptide(L)'
;VFINAMGMRITEEQRAQIKKAADGGLPILTTSVTNPANEIISLDSIQADTLRSYLGNGGRRNYRSMLNYVRKHIDGKLISVDEPEAVTERSNDMIYHADPKKPDDEELGFNTIAGYNAFLQENGLLQEGAPRIIITGMMGEPADLIRKLEETGNVVYPVRNMKGFIGRHQIDSVFPSAVINMAHGRMGDYIVDYLAQQNIPLFTPLNVNRLVEEWENDKMGMSGGFLSQSVVTPEIDGAIRPFALFGHYRDEEGLQHAFAIPERLETFVETVNNYIKLQNKPNNEKRVAIYYYKGPGQNAMAAAGMEVAPSLYNLLLHLKKEGYKVDGLPASSKELERMIQAQGAVFGTYAEGAFDNFMKNGHPELITKEQYESWVGKVLRPEKYAEVVSSFGEFPGEYMATDDGRLGVARLQFGNVVLLPQNAAGKGDNAFKIVHGTDAAPPHTYIASYLWTQFGFKADALIHFGTHGSLEFTPKKQVALSSNDWPDRLVGALPHFYIYSIGNVGEGMIAKRRAYAGLQSYLTPPFLESSVRGIYRELVEKIKIYNNAVNACSNGAHEQESRKDMRSEVDLRRASLAVKAVAVKLGIHRELELDSVLTVPYTEDEILRIENFAEELATEKITGQLYTMGVPYEDARIRSSVYAMATEPIAYSLLALDKLRKRADEKTVKHRALFTQHY
;
A
#
# COMPACT_ATOMS: atom_id res chain seq x y z
N VAL A 1 18.24 -41.28 -9.10
CA VAL A 1 17.86 -40.24 -8.13
C VAL A 1 18.41 -38.89 -8.56
N PHE A 2 17.56 -37.90 -8.71
CA PHE A 2 17.96 -36.51 -8.94
C PHE A 2 18.00 -35.76 -7.63
N ILE A 3 19.07 -35.00 -7.39
CA ILE A 3 19.20 -34.16 -6.20
C ILE A 3 19.47 -32.73 -6.67
N ASN A 4 18.50 -31.85 -6.51
CA ASN A 4 18.71 -30.41 -6.72
C ASN A 4 19.41 -29.83 -5.50
N ALA A 5 20.69 -29.48 -5.66
CA ALA A 5 21.54 -29.00 -4.57
C ALA A 5 21.63 -27.44 -4.51
N MET A 6 20.79 -26.73 -5.23
CA MET A 6 20.79 -25.25 -5.21
C MET A 6 20.31 -24.74 -3.85
N GLY A 7 21.19 -24.01 -3.16
CA GLY A 7 20.89 -23.43 -1.84
C GLY A 7 20.70 -24.43 -0.69
N MET A 8 20.83 -25.73 -0.93
CA MET A 8 20.69 -26.74 0.13
C MET A 8 21.92 -26.80 1.03
N ARG A 9 21.67 -26.77 2.33
CA ARG A 9 22.69 -27.07 3.36
C ARG A 9 22.69 -28.58 3.61
N ILE A 10 23.46 -29.32 2.81
CA ILE A 10 23.68 -30.76 3.02
C ILE A 10 24.78 -30.92 4.06
N THR A 11 24.48 -31.61 5.17
CA THR A 11 25.47 -31.87 6.22
C THR A 11 26.54 -32.88 5.74
N GLU A 12 27.67 -32.96 6.40
CA GLU A 12 28.71 -33.96 6.09
C GLU A 12 28.22 -35.39 6.21
N GLU A 13 27.40 -35.67 7.21
CA GLU A 13 26.79 -36.97 7.42
C GLU A 13 25.83 -37.35 6.26
N GLN A 14 24.94 -36.43 5.87
CA GLN A 14 24.04 -36.64 4.73
C GLN A 14 24.82 -36.84 3.44
N ARG A 15 25.90 -36.05 3.22
CA ARG A 15 26.77 -36.19 2.06
C ARG A 15 27.45 -37.55 2.02
N ALA A 16 27.94 -38.04 3.16
CA ALA A 16 28.55 -39.37 3.28
C ALA A 16 27.54 -40.49 2.97
N GLN A 17 26.28 -40.33 3.41
CA GLN A 17 25.21 -41.31 3.12
C GLN A 17 24.87 -41.35 1.62
N ILE A 18 24.76 -40.17 0.98
CA ILE A 18 24.51 -40.05 -0.48
C ILE A 18 25.67 -40.69 -1.25
N LYS A 19 26.90 -40.39 -0.87
CA LYS A 19 28.08 -41.00 -1.47
C LYS A 19 28.13 -42.49 -1.33
N LYS A 20 27.85 -43.01 -0.13
CA LYS A 20 27.77 -44.47 0.13
C LYS A 20 26.70 -45.14 -0.75
N ALA A 21 25.55 -44.50 -0.98
CA ALA A 21 24.52 -45.02 -1.86
C ALA A 21 24.97 -44.99 -3.33
N ALA A 22 25.66 -43.96 -3.77
CA ALA A 22 26.29 -43.89 -5.10
C ALA A 22 27.32 -45.01 -5.31
N ASP A 23 28.23 -45.19 -4.36
CA ASP A 23 29.25 -46.24 -4.37
C ASP A 23 28.63 -47.64 -4.31
N GLY A 24 27.43 -47.79 -3.74
CA GLY A 24 26.61 -48.98 -3.73
C GLY A 24 25.83 -49.24 -5.03
N GLY A 25 26.06 -48.47 -6.07
CA GLY A 25 25.45 -48.65 -7.40
C GLY A 25 24.10 -47.97 -7.60
N LEU A 26 23.67 -47.10 -6.70
CA LEU A 26 22.46 -46.28 -6.91
C LEU A 26 22.76 -45.20 -7.94
N PRO A 27 22.00 -45.08 -9.05
CA PRO A 27 22.15 -44.01 -10.00
C PRO A 27 21.81 -42.66 -9.38
N ILE A 28 22.80 -41.78 -9.21
CA ILE A 28 22.65 -40.44 -8.61
C ILE A 28 23.19 -39.38 -9.55
N LEU A 29 22.42 -38.33 -9.73
CA LEU A 29 22.82 -37.09 -10.41
C LEU A 29 22.46 -35.87 -9.54
N THR A 30 23.46 -35.15 -9.06
CA THR A 30 23.23 -33.85 -8.45
C THR A 30 23.16 -32.76 -9.52
N THR A 31 22.18 -31.88 -9.39
CA THR A 31 21.93 -30.79 -10.31
C THR A 31 21.98 -29.45 -9.57
N SER A 32 22.25 -28.36 -10.29
CA SER A 32 22.23 -26.99 -9.73
C SER A 32 23.10 -26.82 -8.47
N VAL A 33 24.32 -27.35 -8.50
CA VAL A 33 25.24 -27.39 -7.37
C VAL A 33 25.82 -26.01 -7.10
N THR A 34 25.56 -25.43 -5.94
CA THR A 34 26.14 -24.16 -5.49
C THR A 34 27.41 -24.37 -4.64
N ASN A 35 27.49 -25.48 -3.92
CA ASN A 35 28.68 -25.90 -3.19
C ASN A 35 29.30 -27.12 -3.85
N PRO A 36 30.53 -27.02 -4.41
CA PRO A 36 31.21 -28.13 -5.11
C PRO A 36 31.29 -29.43 -4.31
N ALA A 37 31.36 -29.35 -2.98
CA ALA A 37 31.36 -30.52 -2.11
C ALA A 37 30.05 -31.36 -2.18
N ASN A 38 28.99 -30.80 -2.70
CA ASN A 38 27.69 -31.47 -2.88
C ASN A 38 27.56 -32.10 -4.28
N GLU A 39 28.56 -32.01 -5.14
CA GLU A 39 28.54 -32.63 -6.44
C GLU A 39 28.81 -34.13 -6.29
N ILE A 40 27.76 -34.94 -6.44
CA ILE A 40 27.84 -36.41 -6.37
C ILE A 40 27.14 -36.99 -7.61
N ILE A 41 27.91 -37.66 -8.42
CA ILE A 41 27.48 -38.25 -9.69
C ILE A 41 27.98 -39.69 -9.73
N SER A 42 27.06 -40.64 -9.92
CA SER A 42 27.40 -42.06 -10.10
C SER A 42 27.10 -42.59 -11.51
N LEU A 43 26.68 -41.71 -12.40
CA LEU A 43 26.46 -41.99 -13.81
C LEU A 43 27.74 -41.80 -14.61
N ASP A 44 27.85 -42.48 -15.77
CA ASP A 44 28.90 -42.10 -16.73
C ASP A 44 28.69 -40.66 -17.28
N SER A 45 29.76 -40.12 -17.87
CA SER A 45 29.74 -38.73 -18.33
C SER A 45 28.67 -38.46 -19.40
N ILE A 46 28.47 -39.42 -20.33
CA ILE A 46 27.50 -39.27 -21.43
C ILE A 46 26.06 -39.26 -20.85
N GLN A 47 25.76 -40.17 -19.94
CA GLN A 47 24.48 -40.22 -19.26
C GLN A 47 24.22 -38.94 -18.45
N ALA A 48 25.20 -38.48 -17.66
CA ALA A 48 25.09 -37.30 -16.84
C ALA A 48 24.86 -36.04 -17.69
N ASP A 49 25.62 -35.87 -18.76
CA ASP A 49 25.53 -34.70 -19.64
C ASP A 49 24.21 -34.70 -20.44
N THR A 50 23.76 -35.87 -20.90
CA THR A 50 22.46 -36.00 -21.56
C THR A 50 21.32 -35.60 -20.62
N LEU A 51 21.31 -36.08 -19.39
CA LEU A 51 20.27 -35.73 -18.41
C LEU A 51 20.35 -34.26 -18.00
N ARG A 52 21.55 -33.72 -17.83
CA ARG A 52 21.74 -32.28 -17.57
C ARG A 52 21.24 -31.41 -18.73
N SER A 53 21.42 -31.85 -19.96
CA SER A 53 20.94 -31.15 -21.13
C SER A 53 19.42 -31.09 -21.19
N TYR A 54 18.72 -32.19 -20.94
CA TYR A 54 17.27 -32.21 -20.81
C TYR A 54 16.77 -31.31 -19.67
N LEU A 55 17.38 -31.41 -18.49
CA LEU A 55 17.01 -30.62 -17.31
C LEU A 55 17.29 -29.13 -17.53
N GLY A 56 18.42 -28.79 -18.11
CA GLY A 56 18.84 -27.39 -18.35
C GLY A 56 17.94 -26.67 -19.34
N ASN A 57 17.46 -27.36 -20.37
CA ASN A 57 16.52 -26.81 -21.34
C ASN A 57 15.08 -26.80 -20.79
N GLY A 58 14.70 -27.78 -19.96
CA GLY A 58 13.35 -27.86 -19.38
C GLY A 58 12.26 -28.08 -20.43
N GLY A 59 11.01 -27.92 -20.04
CA GLY A 59 9.85 -28.15 -20.89
C GLY A 59 9.34 -29.61 -20.86
N ARG A 60 8.03 -29.79 -21.11
CA ARG A 60 7.36 -31.09 -20.99
C ARG A 60 7.99 -32.15 -21.89
N ARG A 61 8.33 -31.76 -23.11
CA ARG A 61 8.94 -32.66 -24.12
C ARG A 61 10.31 -33.17 -23.68
N ASN A 62 11.18 -32.25 -23.23
CA ASN A 62 12.49 -32.61 -22.69
C ASN A 62 12.38 -33.49 -21.44
N TYR A 63 11.46 -33.19 -20.52
CA TYR A 63 11.26 -34.02 -19.32
C TYR A 63 10.71 -35.40 -19.66
N ARG A 64 9.77 -35.52 -20.61
CA ARG A 64 9.29 -36.84 -21.10
C ARG A 64 10.43 -37.63 -21.69
N SER A 65 11.21 -37.03 -22.58
CA SER A 65 12.37 -37.71 -23.19
C SER A 65 13.44 -38.05 -22.17
N MET A 66 13.68 -37.20 -21.17
CA MET A 66 14.56 -37.51 -20.04
C MET A 66 14.09 -38.74 -19.26
N LEU A 67 12.80 -38.84 -18.94
CA LEU A 67 12.25 -39.98 -18.22
C LEU A 67 12.34 -41.25 -19.05
N ASN A 68 12.05 -41.18 -20.35
CA ASN A 68 12.23 -42.31 -21.28
C ASN A 68 13.69 -42.72 -21.37
N TYR A 69 14.63 -41.76 -21.40
CA TYR A 69 16.06 -42.05 -21.38
C TYR A 69 16.50 -42.75 -20.11
N VAL A 70 16.04 -42.26 -18.94
CA VAL A 70 16.34 -42.93 -17.65
C VAL A 70 15.81 -44.37 -17.64
N ARG A 71 14.58 -44.58 -18.08
CA ARG A 71 13.95 -45.90 -18.13
C ARG A 71 14.68 -46.87 -19.05
N LYS A 72 15.10 -46.38 -20.21
CA LYS A 72 15.73 -47.20 -21.24
C LYS A 72 17.19 -47.51 -20.95
N HIS A 73 17.96 -46.51 -20.48
CA HIS A 73 19.42 -46.60 -20.43
C HIS A 73 20.02 -46.70 -19.03
N ILE A 74 19.26 -46.38 -17.98
CA ILE A 74 19.79 -46.32 -16.61
C ILE A 74 19.06 -47.26 -15.65
N ASP A 75 17.73 -47.32 -15.70
CA ASP A 75 16.90 -48.00 -14.74
C ASP A 75 16.95 -49.55 -14.90
N GLY A 76 17.34 -50.03 -16.07
CA GLY A 76 17.46 -51.46 -16.37
C GLY A 76 16.14 -52.27 -16.26
N LYS A 77 14.99 -51.60 -16.19
CA LYS A 77 13.69 -52.25 -16.11
C LYS A 77 13.15 -52.59 -17.50
N LEU A 78 12.60 -53.75 -17.66
CA LEU A 78 11.95 -54.21 -18.89
C LEU A 78 10.54 -53.58 -19.04
N ILE A 79 10.50 -52.28 -19.14
CA ILE A 79 9.26 -51.54 -19.39
C ILE A 79 9.38 -50.91 -20.78
N SER A 80 8.38 -51.15 -21.63
CA SER A 80 8.29 -50.45 -22.92
C SER A 80 8.11 -48.96 -22.70
N VAL A 81 8.99 -48.16 -23.30
CA VAL A 81 8.94 -46.69 -23.30
C VAL A 81 9.19 -46.18 -24.70
N ASP A 82 8.71 -45.02 -25.01
CA ASP A 82 9.00 -44.38 -26.26
C ASP A 82 10.51 -44.04 -26.38
N GLU A 83 11.01 -44.00 -27.60
CA GLU A 83 12.38 -43.55 -27.84
C GLU A 83 12.56 -42.14 -27.32
N PRO A 84 13.63 -41.88 -26.53
CA PRO A 84 13.94 -40.50 -26.12
C PRO A 84 14.22 -39.64 -27.37
N GLU A 85 13.49 -38.55 -27.49
CA GLU A 85 13.76 -37.59 -28.57
C GLU A 85 15.02 -36.77 -28.26
N ALA A 86 15.62 -36.20 -29.28
CA ALA A 86 16.74 -35.25 -29.10
C ALA A 86 16.31 -34.05 -28.23
N VAL A 87 17.28 -33.51 -27.51
CA VAL A 87 17.04 -32.31 -26.68
C VAL A 87 16.52 -31.16 -27.54
N THR A 88 15.37 -30.63 -27.17
CA THR A 88 14.86 -29.41 -27.76
C THR A 88 15.49 -28.23 -27.03
N GLU A 89 16.23 -27.41 -27.75
CA GLU A 89 16.84 -26.21 -27.18
C GLU A 89 15.77 -25.19 -26.78
N ARG A 90 15.85 -24.72 -25.56
CA ARG A 90 14.97 -23.69 -24.99
C ARG A 90 15.81 -22.62 -24.32
N SER A 91 16.05 -21.53 -25.05
CA SER A 91 16.87 -20.42 -24.58
C SER A 91 16.07 -19.45 -23.70
N ASN A 92 16.71 -18.85 -22.69
CA ASN A 92 16.08 -17.89 -21.80
C ASN A 92 15.77 -16.53 -22.46
N ASP A 93 16.23 -16.30 -23.68
CA ASP A 93 16.01 -15.08 -24.45
C ASP A 93 14.91 -15.21 -25.52
N MET A 94 14.26 -16.38 -25.61
CA MET A 94 13.10 -16.61 -26.47
C MET A 94 11.80 -16.10 -25.83
N ILE A 95 10.81 -15.84 -26.69
CA ILE A 95 9.44 -15.58 -26.29
C ILE A 95 8.69 -16.93 -26.29
N TYR A 96 7.91 -17.22 -25.26
CA TYR A 96 7.18 -18.47 -25.10
C TYR A 96 5.69 -18.24 -24.98
N HIS A 97 4.88 -19.00 -25.68
CA HIS A 97 3.45 -18.91 -25.62
C HIS A 97 2.79 -20.30 -25.73
N ALA A 98 1.73 -20.53 -24.97
CA ALA A 98 0.93 -21.73 -25.16
C ALA A 98 0.27 -21.72 -26.54
N ASP A 99 0.16 -22.87 -27.20
CA ASP A 99 -0.61 -22.98 -28.44
C ASP A 99 -2.11 -22.89 -28.10
N PRO A 100 -2.83 -21.84 -28.58
CA PRO A 100 -4.26 -21.71 -28.30
C PRO A 100 -5.10 -22.89 -28.81
N LYS A 101 -4.59 -23.63 -29.80
CA LYS A 101 -5.23 -24.82 -30.37
C LYS A 101 -4.93 -26.09 -29.59
N LYS A 102 -3.89 -26.05 -28.75
CA LYS A 102 -3.42 -27.17 -27.92
C LYS A 102 -2.91 -26.66 -26.57
N PRO A 103 -3.77 -26.09 -25.74
CA PRO A 103 -3.37 -25.43 -24.50
C PRO A 103 -2.68 -26.37 -23.50
N ASP A 104 -2.92 -27.67 -23.60
CA ASP A 104 -2.30 -28.69 -22.73
C ASP A 104 -0.98 -29.23 -23.29
N ASP A 105 -0.56 -28.81 -24.50
CA ASP A 105 0.72 -29.19 -25.09
C ASP A 105 1.86 -28.29 -24.60
N GLU A 106 3.06 -28.54 -25.09
CA GLU A 106 4.24 -27.74 -24.77
C GLU A 106 4.13 -26.34 -25.35
N GLU A 107 4.61 -25.32 -24.59
CA GLU A 107 4.72 -23.97 -25.10
C GLU A 107 5.57 -23.87 -26.36
N LEU A 108 5.11 -23.11 -27.32
CA LEU A 108 5.86 -22.75 -28.52
C LEU A 108 6.92 -21.68 -28.19
N GLY A 109 8.13 -21.83 -28.73
CA GLY A 109 9.22 -20.88 -28.55
C GLY A 109 9.49 -20.08 -29.82
N PHE A 110 9.68 -18.78 -29.68
CA PHE A 110 9.92 -17.85 -30.80
C PHE A 110 11.24 -17.12 -30.61
N ASN A 111 12.11 -17.19 -31.59
CA ASN A 111 13.44 -16.55 -31.62
C ASN A 111 13.38 -15.07 -32.02
N THR A 112 12.31 -14.63 -32.65
CA THR A 112 12.16 -13.25 -33.14
C THR A 112 10.79 -12.67 -32.77
N ILE A 113 10.77 -11.36 -32.52
CA ILE A 113 9.52 -10.62 -32.31
C ILE A 113 8.61 -10.68 -33.55
N ALA A 114 9.20 -10.63 -34.76
CA ALA A 114 8.42 -10.72 -35.98
C ALA A 114 7.72 -12.08 -36.12
N GLY A 115 8.42 -13.18 -35.85
CA GLY A 115 7.83 -14.52 -35.85
C GLY A 115 6.75 -14.70 -34.78
N TYR A 116 6.96 -14.12 -33.61
CA TYR A 116 5.96 -14.12 -32.56
C TYR A 116 4.73 -13.27 -32.90
N ASN A 117 4.91 -12.09 -33.48
CA ASN A 117 3.80 -11.24 -33.93
C ASN A 117 2.98 -11.93 -35.05
N ALA A 118 3.64 -12.66 -35.97
CA ALA A 118 2.91 -13.46 -36.98
C ALA A 118 2.03 -14.53 -36.33
N PHE A 119 2.57 -15.25 -35.34
CA PHE A 119 1.80 -16.22 -34.57
C PHE A 119 0.60 -15.57 -33.85
N LEU A 120 0.79 -14.42 -33.17
CA LEU A 120 -0.29 -13.68 -32.52
C LEU A 120 -1.36 -13.25 -33.54
N GLN A 121 -0.94 -12.80 -34.72
CA GLN A 121 -1.87 -12.40 -35.80
C GLN A 121 -2.68 -13.58 -36.33
N GLU A 122 -2.05 -14.72 -36.56
CA GLU A 122 -2.74 -15.95 -37.01
C GLU A 122 -3.76 -16.46 -36.00
N ASN A 123 -3.55 -16.20 -34.71
CA ASN A 123 -4.46 -16.62 -33.63
C ASN A 123 -5.41 -15.51 -33.16
N GLY A 124 -5.43 -14.34 -33.83
CA GLY A 124 -6.32 -13.23 -33.49
C GLY A 124 -5.98 -12.51 -32.16
N LEU A 125 -4.76 -12.70 -31.66
CA LEU A 125 -4.25 -12.13 -30.40
C LEU A 125 -3.52 -10.79 -30.61
N LEU A 126 -3.12 -10.45 -31.83
CA LEU A 126 -2.47 -9.19 -32.17
C LEU A 126 -3.53 -8.16 -32.59
N GLN A 127 -3.75 -7.17 -31.77
CA GLN A 127 -4.67 -6.05 -32.05
C GLN A 127 -3.85 -4.76 -32.26
N GLU A 128 -4.16 -4.01 -33.30
CA GLU A 128 -3.51 -2.72 -33.55
C GLU A 128 -3.86 -1.70 -32.47
N GLY A 129 -2.85 -1.00 -31.95
CA GLY A 129 -3.04 -0.01 -30.88
C GLY A 129 -3.31 -0.60 -29.49
N ALA A 130 -3.40 -1.93 -29.33
CA ALA A 130 -3.57 -2.55 -28.03
C ALA A 130 -2.35 -2.36 -27.12
N PRO A 131 -2.55 -2.23 -25.80
CA PRO A 131 -1.45 -2.20 -24.84
C PRO A 131 -0.58 -3.47 -24.94
N ARG A 132 0.73 -3.30 -24.85
CA ARG A 132 1.68 -4.41 -24.89
C ARG A 132 2.27 -4.63 -23.51
N ILE A 133 2.23 -5.86 -23.05
CA ILE A 133 2.67 -6.23 -21.70
C ILE A 133 3.78 -7.27 -21.79
N ILE A 134 4.93 -6.98 -21.19
CA ILE A 134 5.98 -7.99 -21.03
C ILE A 134 5.78 -8.70 -19.70
N ILE A 135 5.69 -10.04 -19.74
CA ILE A 135 5.76 -10.89 -18.54
C ILE A 135 7.13 -11.56 -18.53
N THR A 136 7.85 -11.45 -17.42
CA THR A 136 9.19 -12.01 -17.28
C THR A 136 9.38 -12.75 -15.97
N GLY A 137 10.43 -13.59 -15.90
CA GLY A 137 10.82 -14.28 -14.68
C GLY A 137 9.85 -15.36 -14.23
N MET A 138 9.28 -16.08 -15.15
CA MET A 138 8.22 -17.09 -14.98
C MET A 138 8.47 -18.07 -13.83
N MET A 139 8.21 -17.64 -12.61
CA MET A 139 8.19 -18.48 -11.42
C MET A 139 6.75 -18.84 -11.07
N GLY A 140 6.31 -19.97 -11.53
CA GLY A 140 4.93 -20.46 -11.46
C GLY A 140 4.37 -20.71 -12.87
N GLU A 141 3.07 -21.02 -12.94
CA GLU A 141 2.35 -21.20 -14.21
C GLU A 141 1.68 -19.88 -14.61
N PRO A 142 2.29 -19.07 -15.49
CA PRO A 142 1.73 -17.77 -15.90
C PRO A 142 0.61 -17.89 -16.93
N ALA A 143 0.27 -19.09 -17.39
CA ALA A 143 -0.67 -19.32 -18.48
C ALA A 143 -2.04 -18.67 -18.24
N ASP A 144 -2.59 -18.78 -17.05
CA ASP A 144 -3.86 -18.15 -16.70
C ASP A 144 -3.77 -16.62 -16.71
N LEU A 145 -2.66 -16.06 -16.25
CA LEU A 145 -2.42 -14.61 -16.28
C LEU A 145 -2.28 -14.11 -17.72
N ILE A 146 -1.52 -14.80 -18.57
CA ILE A 146 -1.35 -14.47 -19.98
C ILE A 146 -2.71 -14.45 -20.66
N ARG A 147 -3.45 -15.55 -20.56
CA ARG A 147 -4.78 -15.69 -21.16
C ARG A 147 -5.74 -14.59 -20.71
N LYS A 148 -5.79 -14.31 -19.40
CA LYS A 148 -6.69 -13.28 -18.86
C LYS A 148 -6.33 -11.87 -19.32
N LEU A 149 -5.05 -11.55 -19.47
CA LEU A 149 -4.60 -10.28 -20.05
C LEU A 149 -5.00 -10.17 -21.52
N GLU A 150 -4.86 -11.23 -22.31
CA GLU A 150 -5.26 -11.27 -23.71
C GLU A 150 -6.78 -11.16 -23.89
N GLU A 151 -7.57 -11.86 -23.06
CA GLU A 151 -9.03 -11.74 -23.03
C GLU A 151 -9.50 -10.30 -22.76
N THR A 152 -8.69 -9.51 -22.07
CA THR A 152 -8.99 -8.09 -21.79
C THR A 152 -8.41 -7.12 -22.82
N GLY A 153 -7.92 -7.64 -23.95
CA GLY A 153 -7.49 -6.84 -25.10
C GLY A 153 -6.04 -6.39 -25.06
N ASN A 154 -5.19 -7.03 -24.28
CA ASN A 154 -3.76 -6.74 -24.26
C ASN A 154 -2.99 -7.70 -25.18
N VAL A 155 -1.85 -7.24 -25.69
CA VAL A 155 -0.88 -8.09 -26.40
C VAL A 155 0.24 -8.45 -25.43
N VAL A 156 0.42 -9.73 -25.15
CA VAL A 156 1.34 -10.21 -24.11
C VAL A 156 2.61 -10.79 -24.74
N TYR A 157 3.78 -10.43 -24.18
CA TYR A 157 5.10 -10.94 -24.55
C TYR A 157 5.70 -11.69 -23.37
N PRO A 158 5.48 -13.00 -23.28
CA PRO A 158 6.03 -13.83 -22.19
C PRO A 158 7.49 -14.17 -22.47
N VAL A 159 8.40 -13.66 -21.64
CA VAL A 159 9.84 -13.89 -21.74
C VAL A 159 10.36 -14.51 -20.43
N ARG A 160 11.22 -15.53 -20.52
CA ARG A 160 11.73 -16.16 -19.30
C ARG A 160 12.68 -15.26 -18.52
N ASN A 161 13.52 -14.53 -19.22
CA ASN A 161 14.52 -13.66 -18.61
C ASN A 161 14.60 -12.35 -19.36
N MET A 162 14.27 -11.26 -18.68
CA MET A 162 14.27 -9.92 -19.27
C MET A 162 15.64 -9.49 -19.77
N LYS A 163 16.70 -9.81 -19.03
CA LYS A 163 18.08 -9.47 -19.41
C LYS A 163 18.51 -10.21 -20.68
N GLY A 164 18.18 -11.50 -20.78
CA GLY A 164 18.41 -12.29 -21.98
C GLY A 164 17.64 -11.77 -23.18
N PHE A 165 16.36 -11.44 -22.98
CA PHE A 165 15.51 -10.86 -24.00
C PHE A 165 16.06 -9.54 -24.56
N ILE A 166 16.48 -8.61 -23.70
CA ILE A 166 17.07 -7.33 -24.10
C ILE A 166 18.44 -7.52 -24.78
N GLY A 167 19.19 -8.55 -24.39
CA GLY A 167 20.45 -8.89 -25.06
C GLY A 167 20.27 -9.33 -26.52
N ARG A 168 19.12 -9.94 -26.84
CA ARG A 168 18.74 -10.35 -28.19
C ARG A 168 17.93 -9.30 -28.95
N HIS A 169 17.03 -8.61 -28.24
CA HIS A 169 16.08 -7.64 -28.78
C HIS A 169 16.20 -6.32 -28.05
N GLN A 170 16.06 -5.21 -28.74
CA GLN A 170 15.92 -3.92 -28.07
C GLN A 170 14.54 -3.85 -27.41
N ILE A 171 14.47 -3.38 -26.16
CA ILE A 171 13.22 -3.24 -25.43
C ILE A 171 12.20 -2.35 -26.16
N ASP A 172 12.68 -1.33 -26.85
CA ASP A 172 11.89 -0.44 -27.70
C ASP A 172 11.18 -1.16 -28.86
N SER A 173 11.64 -2.37 -29.24
CA SER A 173 10.96 -3.15 -30.27
C SER A 173 9.57 -3.63 -29.85
N VAL A 174 9.30 -3.68 -28.56
CA VAL A 174 7.98 -4.04 -28.00
C VAL A 174 7.19 -2.81 -27.61
N PHE A 175 7.81 -1.73 -27.14
CA PHE A 175 7.15 -0.56 -26.56
C PHE A 175 6.15 -0.95 -25.47
N PRO A 176 6.59 -1.55 -24.37
CA PRO A 176 5.67 -2.07 -23.37
C PRO A 176 4.90 -0.97 -22.64
N SER A 177 3.60 -1.17 -22.46
CA SER A 177 2.73 -0.32 -21.63
C SER A 177 2.83 -0.68 -20.14
N ALA A 178 3.27 -1.91 -19.83
CA ALA A 178 3.52 -2.40 -18.49
C ALA A 178 4.51 -3.57 -18.52
N VAL A 179 5.22 -3.78 -17.43
CA VAL A 179 6.07 -4.96 -17.20
C VAL A 179 5.60 -5.68 -15.95
N ILE A 180 5.43 -6.99 -16.06
CA ILE A 180 5.11 -7.88 -14.94
C ILE A 180 6.31 -8.79 -14.71
N ASN A 181 7.00 -8.61 -13.60
CA ASN A 181 8.15 -9.43 -13.22
C ASN A 181 7.77 -10.43 -12.13
N MET A 182 7.87 -11.71 -12.45
CA MET A 182 7.59 -12.81 -11.53
C MET A 182 8.86 -13.41 -10.92
N ALA A 183 10.05 -12.92 -11.31
CA ALA A 183 11.32 -13.40 -10.77
C ALA A 183 11.63 -12.80 -9.40
N HIS A 184 12.41 -13.52 -8.62
CA HIS A 184 13.05 -12.96 -7.43
C HIS A 184 14.26 -12.11 -7.79
N GLY A 185 14.54 -11.07 -6.99
CA GLY A 185 15.74 -10.26 -7.14
C GLY A 185 15.57 -9.04 -8.05
N ARG A 186 16.70 -8.41 -8.36
CA ARG A 186 16.79 -7.18 -9.16
C ARG A 186 16.74 -7.47 -10.66
N MET A 187 16.04 -6.62 -11.41
CA MET A 187 16.05 -6.68 -12.88
C MET A 187 17.34 -6.15 -13.49
N GLY A 188 18.04 -5.26 -12.80
CA GLY A 188 19.24 -4.57 -13.25
C GLY A 188 18.98 -3.10 -13.62
N ASP A 189 19.98 -2.26 -13.31
CA ASP A 189 19.84 -0.80 -13.36
C ASP A 189 19.43 -0.28 -14.75
N TYR A 190 19.99 -0.83 -15.83
CA TYR A 190 19.62 -0.43 -17.18
C TYR A 190 18.11 -0.56 -17.49
N ILE A 191 17.50 -1.66 -17.05
CA ILE A 191 16.05 -1.90 -17.24
C ILE A 191 15.25 -0.94 -16.37
N VAL A 192 15.67 -0.78 -15.13
CA VAL A 192 15.01 0.12 -14.16
C VAL A 192 15.02 1.56 -14.66
N ASP A 193 16.17 2.04 -15.13
CA ASP A 193 16.32 3.38 -15.69
C ASP A 193 15.41 3.58 -16.93
N TYR A 194 15.34 2.58 -17.81
CA TYR A 194 14.43 2.64 -18.96
C TYR A 194 12.96 2.74 -18.53
N LEU A 195 12.51 1.87 -17.61
CA LEU A 195 11.14 1.90 -17.13
C LEU A 195 10.79 3.23 -16.46
N ALA A 196 11.72 3.78 -15.67
CA ALA A 196 11.55 5.08 -15.01
C ALA A 196 11.46 6.23 -16.03
N GLN A 197 12.35 6.27 -17.04
CA GLN A 197 12.37 7.31 -18.07
C GLN A 197 11.11 7.29 -18.94
N GLN A 198 10.60 6.11 -19.26
CA GLN A 198 9.39 5.94 -20.06
C GLN A 198 8.10 5.93 -19.23
N ASN A 199 8.22 6.06 -17.90
CA ASN A 199 7.10 5.99 -16.95
C ASN A 199 6.24 4.72 -17.11
N ILE A 200 6.91 3.57 -17.29
CA ILE A 200 6.26 2.27 -17.46
C ILE A 200 6.09 1.61 -16.08
N PRO A 201 4.87 1.25 -15.67
CA PRO A 201 4.66 0.58 -14.38
C PRO A 201 5.27 -0.82 -14.35
N LEU A 202 5.96 -1.12 -13.26
CA LEU A 202 6.51 -2.44 -12.95
C LEU A 202 5.67 -3.11 -11.88
N PHE A 203 5.04 -4.23 -12.20
CA PHE A 203 4.28 -5.06 -11.27
C PHE A 203 5.06 -6.31 -10.89
N THR A 204 5.03 -6.67 -9.62
CA THR A 204 5.63 -7.93 -9.12
C THR A 204 4.58 -8.70 -8.32
N PRO A 205 3.73 -9.48 -9.00
CA PRO A 205 2.75 -10.32 -8.32
C PRO A 205 3.46 -11.39 -7.47
N LEU A 206 2.90 -11.64 -6.28
CA LEU A 206 3.50 -12.51 -5.30
C LEU A 206 2.96 -13.94 -5.42
N ASN A 207 3.86 -14.90 -5.31
CA ASN A 207 3.51 -16.27 -4.95
C ASN A 207 3.62 -16.39 -3.43
N VAL A 208 2.51 -16.72 -2.75
CA VAL A 208 2.50 -16.84 -1.29
C VAL A 208 3.25 -18.07 -0.78
N ASN A 209 3.65 -18.95 -1.69
CA ASN A 209 4.52 -20.11 -1.46
C ASN A 209 4.05 -21.03 -0.33
N ARG A 210 2.74 -21.16 -0.18
CA ARG A 210 2.03 -22.04 0.74
C ARG A 210 0.63 -22.32 0.21
N LEU A 211 -0.10 -23.22 0.85
CA LEU A 211 -1.50 -23.48 0.52
C LEU A 211 -2.33 -22.20 0.68
N VAL A 212 -3.24 -21.95 -0.25
CA VAL A 212 -4.10 -20.75 -0.26
C VAL A 212 -4.86 -20.63 1.04
N GLU A 213 -5.44 -21.71 1.54
CA GLU A 213 -6.20 -21.73 2.80
C GLU A 213 -5.31 -21.35 4.01
N GLU A 214 -4.08 -21.88 4.09
CA GLU A 214 -3.13 -21.56 5.15
C GLU A 214 -2.75 -20.06 5.11
N TRP A 215 -2.51 -19.53 3.91
CA TRP A 215 -2.20 -18.11 3.73
C TRP A 215 -3.40 -17.20 4.07
N GLU A 216 -4.61 -17.57 3.69
CA GLU A 216 -5.80 -16.76 4.01
C GLU A 216 -6.01 -16.62 5.52
N ASN A 217 -5.70 -17.65 6.29
CA ASN A 217 -5.82 -17.66 7.74
C ASN A 217 -4.62 -17.05 8.48
N ASP A 218 -3.50 -16.82 7.80
CA ASP A 218 -2.31 -16.23 8.41
C ASP A 218 -2.44 -14.71 8.58
N LYS A 219 -2.07 -14.19 9.75
CA LYS A 219 -2.12 -12.75 10.07
C LYS A 219 -0.93 -11.96 9.54
N MET A 220 0.19 -12.60 9.22
CA MET A 220 1.41 -11.94 8.75
C MET A 220 1.45 -11.80 7.23
N GLY A 221 0.91 -12.76 6.50
CA GLY A 221 0.90 -12.85 5.05
C GLY A 221 2.22 -13.39 4.49
N MET A 222 3.31 -12.67 4.60
CA MET A 222 4.64 -13.07 4.11
C MET A 222 5.72 -12.58 5.05
N SER A 223 6.79 -13.36 5.24
CA SER A 223 7.90 -13.02 6.14
C SER A 223 9.24 -13.60 5.67
N GLY A 224 10.33 -13.22 6.37
CA GLY A 224 11.68 -13.78 6.17
C GLY A 224 12.24 -13.55 4.76
N GLY A 225 12.92 -14.56 4.22
CA GLY A 225 13.57 -14.50 2.92
C GLY A 225 12.62 -14.24 1.74
N PHE A 226 11.40 -14.77 1.80
CA PHE A 226 10.39 -14.52 0.76
C PHE A 226 9.93 -13.07 0.73
N LEU A 227 9.73 -12.43 1.89
CA LEU A 227 9.45 -10.99 1.96
C LEU A 227 10.60 -10.18 1.35
N SER A 228 11.83 -10.50 1.70
CA SER A 228 13.01 -9.81 1.18
C SER A 228 13.13 -9.93 -0.34
N GLN A 229 13.01 -11.13 -0.88
CA GLN A 229 13.24 -11.40 -2.31
C GLN A 229 12.07 -11.00 -3.21
N SER A 230 10.83 -11.16 -2.73
CA SER A 230 9.63 -10.97 -3.56
C SER A 230 9.00 -9.58 -3.42
N VAL A 231 9.28 -8.87 -2.33
CA VAL A 231 8.71 -7.54 -2.06
C VAL A 231 9.81 -6.48 -1.96
N VAL A 232 10.73 -6.62 -0.98
CA VAL A 232 11.71 -5.55 -0.68
C VAL A 232 12.65 -5.32 -1.86
N THR A 233 13.19 -6.38 -2.45
CA THR A 233 14.14 -6.27 -3.56
C THR A 233 13.48 -5.69 -4.83
N PRO A 234 12.29 -6.13 -5.28
CA PRO A 234 11.59 -5.48 -6.37
C PRO A 234 11.17 -4.03 -6.10
N GLU A 235 10.88 -3.67 -4.84
CA GLU A 235 10.60 -2.28 -4.47
C GLU A 235 11.78 -1.34 -4.76
N ILE A 236 13.02 -1.82 -4.70
CA ILE A 236 14.22 -1.06 -5.07
C ILE A 236 14.24 -0.76 -6.59
N ASP A 237 13.68 -1.66 -7.40
CA ASP A 237 13.51 -1.49 -8.84
C ASP A 237 12.27 -0.64 -9.22
N GLY A 238 11.57 -0.10 -8.23
CA GLY A 238 10.37 0.70 -8.46
C GLY A 238 9.09 -0.13 -8.61
N ALA A 239 9.10 -1.42 -8.25
CA ALA A 239 7.90 -2.24 -8.30
C ALA A 239 6.81 -1.68 -7.39
N ILE A 240 5.60 -1.64 -7.95
CA ILE A 240 4.40 -1.19 -7.27
C ILE A 240 3.48 -2.37 -6.98
N ARG A 241 2.62 -2.20 -5.98
CA ARG A 241 1.49 -3.07 -5.69
C ARG A 241 1.91 -4.52 -5.44
N PRO A 242 2.50 -4.84 -4.28
CA PRO A 242 2.88 -6.21 -3.90
C PRO A 242 1.63 -7.06 -3.65
N PHE A 243 1.03 -7.55 -4.73
CA PHE A 243 -0.27 -8.21 -4.75
C PHE A 243 -0.11 -9.72 -4.76
N ALA A 244 -0.69 -10.43 -3.79
CA ALA A 244 -0.69 -11.88 -3.75
C ALA A 244 -1.58 -12.42 -4.88
N LEU A 245 -0.97 -13.09 -5.85
CA LEU A 245 -1.64 -13.61 -7.04
C LEU A 245 -1.61 -15.13 -7.13
N PHE A 246 -0.50 -15.75 -6.74
CA PHE A 246 -0.32 -17.20 -6.84
C PHE A 246 -0.27 -17.84 -5.47
N GLY A 247 -0.82 -19.03 -5.36
CA GLY A 247 -0.78 -19.87 -4.17
C GLY A 247 -0.77 -21.34 -4.53
N HIS A 248 -0.52 -22.20 -3.55
CA HIS A 248 -0.46 -23.64 -3.76
C HIS A 248 -1.82 -24.29 -3.50
N TYR A 249 -2.11 -25.30 -4.32
CA TYR A 249 -3.26 -26.18 -4.20
C TYR A 249 -2.77 -27.61 -4.15
N ARG A 250 -3.46 -28.47 -3.41
CA ARG A 250 -3.19 -29.92 -3.40
C ARG A 250 -4.03 -30.60 -4.45
N ASP A 251 -3.40 -31.49 -5.22
CA ASP A 251 -4.13 -32.43 -6.06
C ASP A 251 -4.59 -33.68 -5.27
N GLU A 252 -5.25 -34.60 -5.96
CA GLU A 252 -5.75 -35.84 -5.37
C GLU A 252 -4.62 -36.75 -4.84
N GLU A 253 -3.41 -36.63 -5.37
CA GLU A 253 -2.22 -37.40 -4.95
C GLU A 253 -1.48 -36.69 -3.78
N GLY A 254 -1.94 -35.50 -3.36
CA GLY A 254 -1.36 -34.72 -2.27
C GLY A 254 -0.17 -33.86 -2.69
N LEU A 255 0.15 -33.79 -3.99
CA LEU A 255 1.19 -32.90 -4.51
C LEU A 255 0.70 -31.44 -4.53
N GLN A 256 1.63 -30.53 -4.34
CA GLN A 256 1.31 -29.10 -4.34
C GLN A 256 1.68 -28.45 -5.68
N HIS A 257 0.74 -27.75 -6.25
CA HIS A 257 0.89 -27.02 -7.50
C HIS A 257 0.60 -25.54 -7.28
N ALA A 258 1.40 -24.65 -7.88
CA ALA A 258 1.21 -23.21 -7.80
C ALA A 258 0.35 -22.71 -8.97
N PHE A 259 -0.84 -22.20 -8.66
CA PHE A 259 -1.74 -21.60 -9.65
C PHE A 259 -2.14 -20.18 -9.24
N ALA A 260 -2.64 -19.41 -10.21
CA ALA A 260 -3.25 -18.15 -9.94
C ALA A 260 -4.54 -18.35 -9.10
N ILE A 261 -4.72 -17.52 -8.08
CA ILE A 261 -5.94 -17.51 -7.26
C ILE A 261 -7.03 -16.80 -8.07
N PRO A 262 -8.16 -17.47 -8.45
CA PRO A 262 -9.07 -16.98 -9.47
C PRO A 262 -9.61 -15.55 -9.22
N GLU A 263 -10.15 -15.27 -8.03
CA GLU A 263 -10.69 -13.95 -7.70
C GLU A 263 -9.60 -12.86 -7.69
N ARG A 264 -8.37 -13.23 -7.38
CA ARG A 264 -7.23 -12.31 -7.35
C ARG A 264 -6.68 -12.07 -8.74
N LEU A 265 -6.75 -13.06 -9.61
CA LEU A 265 -6.35 -12.93 -11.01
C LEU A 265 -7.16 -11.84 -11.71
N GLU A 266 -8.48 -11.83 -11.52
CA GLU A 266 -9.35 -10.80 -12.09
C GLU A 266 -9.00 -9.40 -11.59
N THR A 267 -8.85 -9.25 -10.26
CA THR A 267 -8.47 -7.97 -9.65
C THR A 267 -7.09 -7.49 -10.10
N PHE A 268 -6.13 -8.40 -10.27
CA PHE A 268 -4.78 -8.04 -10.71
C PHE A 268 -4.76 -7.57 -12.17
N VAL A 269 -5.43 -8.30 -13.07
CA VAL A 269 -5.53 -7.92 -14.49
C VAL A 269 -6.26 -6.58 -14.63
N GLU A 270 -7.37 -6.38 -13.91
CA GLU A 270 -8.07 -5.10 -13.87
C GLU A 270 -7.15 -3.97 -13.35
N THR A 271 -6.32 -4.26 -12.35
CA THR A 271 -5.33 -3.30 -11.83
C THR A 271 -4.33 -2.88 -12.91
N VAL A 272 -3.73 -3.83 -13.60
CA VAL A 272 -2.78 -3.53 -14.69
C VAL A 272 -3.45 -2.67 -15.76
N ASN A 273 -4.65 -3.05 -16.18
CA ASN A 273 -5.43 -2.30 -17.18
C ASN A 273 -5.78 -0.89 -16.69
N ASN A 274 -6.12 -0.71 -15.41
CA ASN A 274 -6.45 0.60 -14.85
C ASN A 274 -5.22 1.53 -14.80
N TYR A 275 -4.04 1.04 -14.50
CA TYR A 275 -2.80 1.83 -14.57
C TYR A 275 -2.48 2.25 -16.01
N ILE A 276 -2.60 1.33 -16.97
CA ILE A 276 -2.40 1.64 -18.40
C ILE A 276 -3.45 2.65 -18.87
N LYS A 277 -4.70 2.45 -18.52
CA LYS A 277 -5.80 3.36 -18.85
C LYS A 277 -5.59 4.75 -18.24
N LEU A 278 -5.13 4.82 -16.98
CA LEU A 278 -4.83 6.10 -16.32
C LEU A 278 -3.77 6.91 -17.08
N GLN A 279 -2.76 6.26 -17.64
CA GLN A 279 -1.74 6.92 -18.45
C GLN A 279 -2.28 7.43 -19.79
N ASN A 280 -3.08 6.60 -20.47
CA ASN A 280 -3.53 6.87 -21.83
C ASN A 280 -4.80 7.73 -21.92
N LYS A 281 -5.61 7.77 -20.86
CA LYS A 281 -6.86 8.54 -20.82
C LYS A 281 -6.56 10.04 -20.87
N PRO A 282 -7.28 10.85 -21.67
CA PRO A 282 -7.13 12.31 -21.66
C PRO A 282 -7.38 12.90 -20.26
N ASN A 283 -6.61 13.91 -19.87
CA ASN A 283 -6.71 14.48 -18.52
C ASN A 283 -8.09 15.03 -18.16
N ASN A 284 -8.79 15.63 -19.13
CA ASN A 284 -10.15 16.15 -18.92
C ASN A 284 -11.22 15.07 -18.68
N GLU A 285 -10.91 13.81 -18.99
CA GLU A 285 -11.80 12.67 -18.74
C GLU A 285 -11.45 11.92 -17.45
N LYS A 286 -10.23 12.09 -16.93
CA LYS A 286 -9.78 11.42 -15.71
C LYS A 286 -10.59 11.86 -14.50
N ARG A 287 -11.03 10.89 -13.70
CA ARG A 287 -11.78 11.11 -12.46
C ARG A 287 -10.86 10.78 -11.27
N VAL A 288 -10.58 11.78 -10.44
CA VAL A 288 -9.63 11.68 -9.34
C VAL A 288 -10.33 11.86 -8.01
N ALA A 289 -10.19 10.89 -7.10
CA ALA A 289 -10.68 10.98 -5.74
C ALA A 289 -9.50 11.24 -4.78
N ILE A 290 -9.59 12.30 -3.98
CA ILE A 290 -8.55 12.73 -3.04
C ILE A 290 -9.10 12.64 -1.62
N TYR A 291 -8.60 11.71 -0.84
CA TYR A 291 -8.87 11.61 0.60
C TYR A 291 -7.87 12.46 1.37
N TYR A 292 -8.34 13.59 1.89
CA TYR A 292 -7.50 14.48 2.67
C TYR A 292 -7.51 14.11 4.14
N TYR A 293 -6.33 14.27 4.79
CA TYR A 293 -6.21 14.03 6.21
C TYR A 293 -7.06 14.99 7.02
N LYS A 294 -7.85 14.43 7.92
CA LYS A 294 -8.58 15.14 8.95
C LYS A 294 -8.43 14.33 10.24
N GLY A 295 -7.65 14.84 11.18
CA GLY A 295 -7.45 14.19 12.46
C GLY A 295 -8.76 14.07 13.26
N PRO A 296 -8.98 12.99 14.02
CA PRO A 296 -10.12 12.86 14.89
C PRO A 296 -10.14 14.00 15.92
N GLY A 297 -11.23 14.76 15.99
CA GLY A 297 -11.39 15.87 16.94
C GLY A 297 -10.53 17.10 16.65
N GLN A 298 -9.89 17.19 15.47
CA GLN A 298 -9.10 18.35 15.05
C GLN A 298 -9.85 19.10 13.97
N ASN A 299 -10.11 20.39 14.20
CA ASN A 299 -10.56 21.31 13.17
C ASN A 299 -9.37 21.86 12.34
N ALA A 300 -8.15 21.78 12.87
CA ALA A 300 -6.95 22.19 12.15
C ALA A 300 -6.61 21.20 11.04
N MET A 301 -6.45 21.73 9.84
CA MET A 301 -6.11 20.99 8.63
C MET A 301 -4.60 20.97 8.40
N ALA A 302 -3.85 20.47 9.40
CA ALA A 302 -2.42 20.27 9.33
C ALA A 302 -2.09 18.79 9.38
N ALA A 303 -1.33 18.31 8.41
CA ALA A 303 -0.90 16.91 8.34
C ALA A 303 0.62 16.81 8.44
N ALA A 304 1.14 16.40 9.59
CA ALA A 304 2.58 16.17 9.81
C ALA A 304 3.50 17.24 9.19
N GLY A 305 3.26 18.50 9.51
CA GLY A 305 4.06 19.62 9.03
C GLY A 305 3.64 20.19 7.66
N MET A 306 2.50 19.79 7.10
CA MET A 306 1.93 20.33 5.87
C MET A 306 0.63 21.08 6.13
N GLU A 307 0.47 22.23 5.48
CA GLU A 307 -0.80 22.93 5.37
C GLU A 307 -1.71 22.23 4.37
N VAL A 308 -2.76 21.56 4.83
CA VAL A 308 -3.59 20.71 3.98
C VAL A 308 -4.42 21.53 3.00
N ALA A 309 -5.19 22.53 3.45
CA ALA A 309 -6.07 23.29 2.58
C ALA A 309 -5.33 24.13 1.51
N PRO A 310 -4.26 24.87 1.83
CA PRO A 310 -3.45 25.55 0.82
C PRO A 310 -2.80 24.58 -0.17
N SER A 311 -2.31 23.43 0.32
CA SER A 311 -1.69 22.40 -0.52
C SER A 311 -2.69 21.75 -1.48
N LEU A 312 -3.89 21.42 -1.00
CA LEU A 312 -4.98 20.91 -1.84
C LEU A 312 -5.41 21.95 -2.89
N TYR A 313 -5.52 23.21 -2.49
CA TYR A 313 -5.86 24.29 -3.42
C TYR A 313 -4.85 24.40 -4.56
N ASN A 314 -3.56 24.37 -4.23
CA ASN A 314 -2.50 24.40 -5.22
C ASN A 314 -2.54 23.15 -6.13
N LEU A 315 -2.79 21.96 -5.56
CA LEU A 315 -2.93 20.74 -6.33
C LEU A 315 -4.11 20.85 -7.32
N LEU A 316 -5.26 21.35 -6.88
CA LEU A 316 -6.43 21.56 -7.75
C LEU A 316 -6.15 22.57 -8.87
N LEU A 317 -5.43 23.65 -8.57
CA LEU A 317 -4.99 24.62 -9.58
C LEU A 317 -4.05 23.98 -10.61
N HIS A 318 -3.10 23.16 -10.16
CA HIS A 318 -2.19 22.46 -11.06
C HIS A 318 -2.91 21.41 -11.91
N LEU A 319 -3.80 20.63 -11.33
CA LEU A 319 -4.63 19.70 -12.09
C LEU A 319 -5.42 20.41 -13.18
N LYS A 320 -6.04 21.55 -12.85
CA LYS A 320 -6.74 22.38 -13.84
C LYS A 320 -5.81 22.88 -14.94
N LYS A 321 -4.61 23.32 -14.59
CA LYS A 321 -3.58 23.78 -15.56
C LYS A 321 -3.14 22.66 -16.49
N GLU A 322 -3.03 21.44 -15.98
CA GLU A 322 -2.68 20.22 -16.75
C GLU A 322 -3.87 19.64 -17.56
N GLY A 323 -4.99 20.38 -17.62
CA GLY A 323 -6.14 20.02 -18.44
C GLY A 323 -7.14 19.04 -17.80
N TYR A 324 -7.03 18.78 -16.48
CA TYR A 324 -8.08 18.05 -15.77
C TYR A 324 -9.35 18.93 -15.67
N LYS A 325 -10.51 18.27 -15.72
CA LYS A 325 -11.77 18.97 -15.52
C LYS A 325 -11.97 19.30 -14.04
N VAL A 326 -11.62 20.54 -13.67
CA VAL A 326 -11.78 21.08 -12.31
C VAL A 326 -12.70 22.28 -12.39
N ASP A 327 -13.98 22.09 -12.11
CA ASP A 327 -15.03 23.09 -12.20
C ASP A 327 -15.39 23.62 -10.79
N GLY A 328 -15.80 24.88 -10.69
CA GLY A 328 -16.29 25.45 -9.43
C GLY A 328 -15.23 25.64 -8.36
N LEU A 329 -13.96 25.74 -8.75
CA LEU A 329 -12.87 25.98 -7.79
C LEU A 329 -13.06 27.36 -7.11
N PRO A 330 -12.97 27.45 -5.75
CA PRO A 330 -13.09 28.71 -5.02
C PRO A 330 -11.96 29.69 -5.38
N ALA A 331 -12.15 30.97 -5.06
CA ALA A 331 -11.19 32.04 -5.41
C ALA A 331 -9.90 31.96 -4.59
N SER A 332 -9.89 31.29 -3.45
CA SER A 332 -8.73 31.22 -2.56
C SER A 332 -8.70 29.92 -1.75
N SER A 333 -7.52 29.59 -1.21
CA SER A 333 -7.35 28.46 -0.29
C SER A 333 -8.17 28.63 1.01
N LYS A 334 -8.35 29.87 1.49
CA LYS A 334 -9.21 30.13 2.67
C LYS A 334 -10.68 29.84 2.40
N GLU A 335 -11.14 30.09 1.20
CA GLU A 335 -12.49 29.74 0.81
C GLU A 335 -12.66 28.23 0.66
N LEU A 336 -11.67 27.55 0.07
CA LEU A 336 -11.64 26.09 0.04
C LEU A 336 -11.68 25.49 1.45
N GLU A 337 -10.91 26.04 2.38
CA GLU A 337 -10.91 25.61 3.77
C GLU A 337 -12.29 25.74 4.43
N ARG A 338 -12.99 26.85 4.23
CA ARG A 338 -14.38 27.03 4.72
C ARG A 338 -15.33 26.01 4.09
N MET A 339 -15.18 25.73 2.78
CA MET A 339 -15.97 24.69 2.11
C MET A 339 -15.70 23.30 2.71
N ILE A 340 -14.43 22.98 2.97
CA ILE A 340 -14.04 21.71 3.60
C ILE A 340 -14.63 21.61 5.01
N GLN A 341 -14.61 22.66 5.80
CA GLN A 341 -15.21 22.67 7.14
C GLN A 341 -16.73 22.45 7.09
N ALA A 342 -17.41 23.09 6.13
CA ALA A 342 -18.86 23.01 6.00
C ALA A 342 -19.36 21.69 5.39
N GLN A 343 -18.66 21.17 4.38
CA GLN A 343 -19.11 20.04 3.57
C GLN A 343 -18.34 18.74 3.84
N GLY A 344 -17.14 18.83 4.42
CA GLY A 344 -16.28 17.70 4.75
C GLY A 344 -16.46 17.19 6.18
N ALA A 345 -17.56 17.51 6.84
CA ALA A 345 -17.82 17.07 8.20
C ALA A 345 -18.05 15.55 8.26
N VAL A 346 -17.43 14.89 9.23
CA VAL A 346 -17.62 13.47 9.51
C VAL A 346 -18.03 13.35 10.98
N PHE A 347 -19.21 12.84 11.20
CA PHE A 347 -19.74 12.67 12.53
C PHE A 347 -19.45 11.24 13.01
N GLY A 348 -18.60 11.12 14.02
CA GLY A 348 -18.33 9.87 14.73
C GLY A 348 -19.07 9.77 16.07
N THR A 349 -19.71 10.86 16.48
CA THR A 349 -20.60 10.96 17.64
C THR A 349 -21.81 11.81 17.25
N TYR A 350 -22.95 11.53 17.83
CA TYR A 350 -24.18 12.26 17.57
C TYR A 350 -24.08 13.64 18.23
N ALA A 351 -24.01 14.69 17.42
CA ALA A 351 -24.19 16.08 17.86
C ALA A 351 -25.54 16.55 17.33
N GLU A 352 -26.52 16.64 18.19
CA GLU A 352 -27.90 17.03 17.85
C GLU A 352 -27.88 18.40 17.14
N GLY A 353 -28.53 18.52 15.99
CA GLY A 353 -28.58 19.75 15.20
C GLY A 353 -27.35 20.01 14.28
N ALA A 354 -26.15 19.53 14.60
CA ALA A 354 -24.98 19.69 13.75
C ALA A 354 -25.06 18.77 12.52
N PHE A 355 -25.53 17.56 12.70
CA PHE A 355 -25.76 16.61 11.62
C PHE A 355 -26.86 17.07 10.68
N ASP A 356 -27.99 17.56 11.20
CA ASP A 356 -29.10 18.09 10.40
C ASP A 356 -28.65 19.30 9.57
N ASN A 357 -27.87 20.19 10.17
CA ASN A 357 -27.27 21.33 9.49
C ASN A 357 -26.32 20.88 8.37
N PHE A 358 -25.48 19.88 8.64
CA PHE A 358 -24.60 19.29 7.63
C PHE A 358 -25.40 18.66 6.49
N MET A 359 -26.42 17.85 6.78
CA MET A 359 -27.26 17.22 5.78
C MET A 359 -27.96 18.26 4.87
N LYS A 360 -28.36 19.38 5.45
CA LYS A 360 -29.02 20.48 4.74
C LYS A 360 -28.05 21.33 3.90
N ASN A 361 -26.88 21.64 4.44
CA ASN A 361 -25.94 22.61 3.87
C ASN A 361 -24.64 22.01 3.33
N GLY A 362 -24.27 20.81 3.74
CA GLY A 362 -23.06 20.09 3.32
C GLY A 362 -23.19 19.34 2.01
N HIS A 363 -24.43 19.16 1.53
CA HIS A 363 -24.74 18.45 0.28
C HIS A 363 -24.00 17.10 0.10
N PRO A 364 -24.09 16.18 1.10
CA PRO A 364 -23.46 14.87 0.99
C PRO A 364 -24.07 14.07 -0.16
N GLU A 365 -23.32 13.07 -0.63
CA GLU A 365 -23.93 12.02 -1.48
C GLU A 365 -24.78 11.10 -0.61
N LEU A 366 -26.01 10.84 -1.06
CA LEU A 366 -26.94 9.98 -0.33
C LEU A 366 -27.04 8.61 -1.00
N ILE A 367 -26.60 7.58 -0.28
CA ILE A 367 -26.53 6.20 -0.77
C ILE A 367 -27.73 5.43 -0.22
N THR A 368 -28.48 4.77 -1.11
CA THR A 368 -29.58 3.89 -0.70
C THR A 368 -29.07 2.52 -0.27
N LYS A 369 -29.90 1.75 0.43
CA LYS A 369 -29.57 0.38 0.85
C LYS A 369 -29.26 -0.51 -0.36
N GLU A 370 -30.05 -0.44 -1.39
CA GLU A 370 -29.91 -1.24 -2.62
C GLU A 370 -28.59 -0.94 -3.33
N GLN A 371 -28.22 0.35 -3.44
CA GLN A 371 -26.93 0.74 -4.01
C GLN A 371 -25.77 0.19 -3.19
N TYR A 372 -25.80 0.40 -1.88
CA TYR A 372 -24.75 -0.05 -0.97
C TYR A 372 -24.58 -1.57 -0.99
N GLU A 373 -25.65 -2.32 -0.83
CA GLU A 373 -25.62 -3.78 -0.83
C GLU A 373 -25.17 -4.35 -2.18
N SER A 374 -25.57 -3.71 -3.29
CA SER A 374 -25.06 -4.06 -4.63
C SER A 374 -23.55 -3.87 -4.74
N TRP A 375 -22.98 -2.83 -4.14
CA TRP A 375 -21.53 -2.60 -4.13
C TRP A 375 -20.81 -3.54 -3.18
N VAL A 376 -21.35 -3.72 -1.99
CA VAL A 376 -20.83 -4.68 -0.99
C VAL A 376 -20.74 -6.08 -1.58
N GLY A 377 -21.79 -6.55 -2.27
CA GLY A 377 -21.82 -7.87 -2.90
C GLY A 377 -20.79 -8.09 -4.01
N LYS A 378 -20.24 -7.00 -4.59
CA LYS A 378 -19.14 -7.07 -5.57
C LYS A 378 -17.75 -7.13 -4.91
N VAL A 379 -17.63 -6.62 -3.70
CA VAL A 379 -16.34 -6.36 -3.08
C VAL A 379 -16.06 -7.24 -1.88
N LEU A 380 -17.05 -7.42 -1.02
CA LEU A 380 -16.89 -8.14 0.25
C LEU A 380 -17.45 -9.56 0.15
N ARG A 381 -16.75 -10.49 0.76
CA ARG A 381 -17.30 -11.82 1.03
C ARG A 381 -18.45 -11.71 2.05
N PRO A 382 -19.49 -12.58 2.00
CA PRO A 382 -20.62 -12.52 2.92
C PRO A 382 -20.21 -12.49 4.41
N GLU A 383 -19.19 -13.26 4.77
CA GLU A 383 -18.68 -13.33 6.15
C GLU A 383 -18.10 -12.00 6.61
N LYS A 384 -17.44 -11.27 5.69
CA LYS A 384 -16.89 -9.94 5.99
C LYS A 384 -17.99 -8.89 6.18
N TYR A 385 -19.03 -8.96 5.38
CA TYR A 385 -20.18 -8.08 5.58
C TYR A 385 -20.92 -8.40 6.90
N ALA A 386 -21.04 -9.68 7.25
CA ALA A 386 -21.61 -10.08 8.53
C ALA A 386 -20.82 -9.53 9.75
N GLU A 387 -19.48 -9.41 9.65
CA GLU A 387 -18.68 -8.75 10.68
C GLU A 387 -19.06 -7.28 10.87
N VAL A 388 -19.37 -6.55 9.78
CA VAL A 388 -19.82 -5.15 9.81
C VAL A 388 -21.19 -5.05 10.50
N VAL A 389 -22.13 -5.87 10.06
CA VAL A 389 -23.50 -5.90 10.64
C VAL A 389 -23.47 -6.27 12.12
N SER A 390 -22.63 -7.24 12.50
CA SER A 390 -22.45 -7.61 13.92
C SER A 390 -21.89 -6.48 14.78
N SER A 391 -21.04 -5.62 14.20
CA SER A 391 -20.35 -4.56 14.94
C SER A 391 -21.11 -3.23 14.97
N PHE A 392 -21.87 -2.93 13.90
CA PHE A 392 -22.48 -1.61 13.66
C PHE A 392 -23.97 -1.67 13.34
N GLY A 393 -24.60 -2.86 13.41
CA GLY A 393 -26.00 -3.07 13.05
C GLY A 393 -26.22 -3.14 11.54
N GLU A 394 -27.49 -3.24 11.15
CA GLU A 394 -27.90 -3.20 9.75
C GLU A 394 -27.62 -1.84 9.11
N PHE A 395 -27.48 -1.82 7.78
CA PHE A 395 -27.39 -0.56 7.04
C PHE A 395 -28.60 0.35 7.33
N PRO A 396 -28.39 1.65 7.51
CA PRO A 396 -27.16 2.44 7.34
C PRO A 396 -26.24 2.51 8.61
N GLY A 397 -26.61 1.87 9.71
CA GLY A 397 -25.96 2.03 11.00
C GLY A 397 -26.36 3.34 11.71
N GLU A 398 -25.57 3.75 12.70
CA GLU A 398 -25.86 4.94 13.51
C GLU A 398 -25.34 6.26 12.93
N TYR A 399 -24.24 6.21 12.13
CA TYR A 399 -23.53 7.42 11.72
C TYR A 399 -23.83 7.82 10.29
N MET A 400 -24.01 9.12 10.07
CA MET A 400 -24.33 9.70 8.76
C MET A 400 -25.63 9.14 8.14
N ALA A 401 -26.48 8.56 8.97
CA ALA A 401 -27.77 8.00 8.59
C ALA A 401 -28.85 9.07 8.55
N THR A 402 -29.66 9.10 7.49
CA THR A 402 -30.82 9.95 7.37
C THR A 402 -32.05 9.26 7.94
N ASP A 403 -33.10 10.02 8.32
CA ASP A 403 -34.36 9.48 8.83
C ASP A 403 -35.07 8.56 7.85
N ASP A 404 -34.82 8.73 6.55
CA ASP A 404 -35.37 7.88 5.47
C ASP A 404 -34.47 6.65 5.15
N GLY A 405 -33.49 6.37 6.00
CA GLY A 405 -32.66 5.16 5.92
C GLY A 405 -31.55 5.18 4.87
N ARG A 406 -31.16 6.35 4.37
CA ARG A 406 -30.00 6.52 3.47
C ARG A 406 -28.76 6.87 4.25
N LEU A 407 -27.60 6.66 3.65
CA LEU A 407 -26.29 6.96 4.23
C LEU A 407 -25.63 8.14 3.50
N GLY A 408 -25.20 9.16 4.24
CA GLY A 408 -24.50 10.31 3.70
C GLY A 408 -23.00 10.07 3.55
N VAL A 409 -22.45 10.37 2.38
CA VAL A 409 -20.99 10.43 2.14
C VAL A 409 -20.59 11.88 1.94
N ALA A 410 -19.79 12.40 2.87
CA ALA A 410 -19.26 13.74 2.82
C ALA A 410 -18.29 13.88 1.64
N ARG A 411 -18.48 14.90 0.80
CA ARG A 411 -17.63 15.18 -0.36
C ARG A 411 -17.68 16.63 -0.80
N LEU A 412 -16.59 17.10 -1.43
CA LEU A 412 -16.58 18.31 -2.25
C LEU A 412 -16.16 17.93 -3.66
N GLN A 413 -17.00 18.21 -4.63
CA GLN A 413 -16.73 17.83 -6.01
C GLN A 413 -16.46 19.06 -6.88
N PHE A 414 -15.34 19.01 -7.61
CA PHE A 414 -14.90 20.02 -8.56
C PHE A 414 -14.79 19.37 -9.96
N GLY A 415 -15.88 19.31 -10.68
CA GLY A 415 -15.90 18.61 -11.98
C GLY A 415 -15.61 17.12 -11.83
N ASN A 416 -14.47 16.68 -12.40
CA ASN A 416 -14.01 15.29 -12.33
C ASN A 416 -13.02 15.04 -11.17
N VAL A 417 -12.81 15.99 -10.28
CA VAL A 417 -12.01 15.83 -9.07
C VAL A 417 -12.91 15.94 -7.85
N VAL A 418 -12.79 15.00 -6.92
CA VAL A 418 -13.55 15.01 -5.68
C VAL A 418 -12.62 14.94 -4.47
N LEU A 419 -12.89 15.78 -3.48
CA LEU A 419 -12.24 15.75 -2.17
C LEU A 419 -13.16 15.03 -1.18
N LEU A 420 -12.61 14.07 -0.45
CA LEU A 420 -13.31 13.35 0.61
C LEU A 420 -12.52 13.49 1.92
N PRO A 421 -13.20 13.78 3.04
CA PRO A 421 -12.55 13.71 4.34
C PRO A 421 -12.18 12.26 4.65
N GLN A 422 -11.04 12.06 5.29
CA GLN A 422 -10.70 10.75 5.80
C GLN A 422 -11.61 10.40 6.99
N ASN A 423 -12.44 9.40 6.80
CA ASN A 423 -13.34 8.92 7.84
C ASN A 423 -12.58 8.18 8.93
N ALA A 424 -13.07 8.25 10.17
CA ALA A 424 -12.62 7.37 11.23
C ALA A 424 -13.00 5.91 10.89
N ALA A 425 -12.02 5.00 10.99
CA ALA A 425 -12.24 3.59 10.74
C ALA A 425 -13.02 2.88 11.87
N GLY A 426 -13.42 3.58 12.93
CA GLY A 426 -14.18 3.04 14.06
C GLY A 426 -14.71 4.11 15.01
N LYS A 427 -15.42 3.68 16.04
CA LYS A 427 -16.05 4.54 17.07
C LYS A 427 -15.23 4.54 18.37
N GLY A 428 -14.94 5.71 18.95
CA GLY A 428 -14.31 5.84 20.26
C GLY A 428 -13.08 4.94 20.43
N ASP A 429 -13.04 4.10 21.45
CA ASP A 429 -11.96 3.12 21.68
C ASP A 429 -11.76 2.13 20.53
N ASN A 430 -12.79 1.87 19.71
CA ASN A 430 -12.68 1.01 18.56
C ASN A 430 -11.89 1.70 17.41
N ALA A 431 -11.95 3.02 17.27
CA ALA A 431 -11.13 3.73 16.30
C ALA A 431 -9.63 3.53 16.57
N PHE A 432 -9.23 3.63 17.84
CA PHE A 432 -7.87 3.35 18.28
C PHE A 432 -7.50 1.88 18.10
N LYS A 433 -8.40 0.96 18.41
CA LYS A 433 -8.20 -0.49 18.24
C LYS A 433 -8.01 -0.87 16.78
N ILE A 434 -8.78 -0.31 15.86
CA ILE A 434 -8.66 -0.58 14.42
C ILE A 434 -7.31 -0.08 13.89
N VAL A 435 -6.89 1.12 14.28
CA VAL A 435 -5.59 1.69 13.90
C VAL A 435 -4.40 0.90 14.48
N HIS A 436 -4.60 0.22 15.62
CA HIS A 436 -3.55 -0.56 16.30
C HIS A 436 -3.69 -2.08 16.14
N GLY A 437 -4.42 -2.56 15.14
CA GLY A 437 -4.34 -3.95 14.68
C GLY A 437 -5.24 -4.95 15.38
N THR A 438 -6.37 -4.52 15.95
CA THR A 438 -7.40 -5.46 16.43
C THR A 438 -8.34 -5.90 15.30
N ASP A 439 -8.94 -7.09 15.45
CA ASP A 439 -9.85 -7.69 14.46
C ASP A 439 -11.24 -7.00 14.48
N ALA A 440 -11.30 -5.69 14.22
CA ALA A 440 -12.54 -4.93 14.17
C ALA A 440 -12.89 -4.54 12.73
N ALA A 441 -14.17 -4.70 12.36
CA ALA A 441 -14.67 -4.24 11.07
C ALA A 441 -14.76 -2.70 11.04
N PRO A 442 -14.54 -2.04 9.91
CA PRO A 442 -14.85 -0.63 9.73
C PRO A 442 -16.37 -0.40 9.65
N PRO A 443 -16.87 0.80 10.04
CA PRO A 443 -18.30 1.12 9.99
C PRO A 443 -18.81 1.30 8.54
N HIS A 444 -20.14 1.25 8.36
CA HIS A 444 -20.77 1.46 7.06
C HIS A 444 -20.34 2.76 6.37
N THR A 445 -20.19 3.85 7.12
CA THR A 445 -19.74 5.14 6.60
C THR A 445 -18.36 5.07 5.95
N TYR A 446 -17.44 4.32 6.58
CA TYR A 446 -16.09 4.11 6.06
C TYR A 446 -16.11 3.32 4.76
N ILE A 447 -16.80 2.18 4.78
CA ILE A 447 -16.96 1.29 3.62
C ILE A 447 -17.67 2.03 2.49
N ALA A 448 -18.77 2.70 2.77
CA ALA A 448 -19.55 3.43 1.79
C ALA A 448 -18.74 4.52 1.05
N SER A 449 -17.85 5.22 1.76
CA SER A 449 -16.99 6.22 1.15
C SER A 449 -16.09 5.60 0.06
N TYR A 450 -15.41 4.49 0.34
CA TYR A 450 -14.56 3.81 -0.65
C TYR A 450 -15.35 3.14 -1.76
N LEU A 451 -16.50 2.52 -1.45
CA LEU A 451 -17.36 1.91 -2.48
C LEU A 451 -18.00 2.97 -3.39
N TRP A 452 -18.41 4.12 -2.84
CA TRP A 452 -18.85 5.23 -3.66
C TRP A 452 -17.73 5.75 -4.58
N THR A 453 -16.51 5.84 -4.08
CA THR A 453 -15.35 6.23 -4.90
C THR A 453 -15.16 5.28 -6.09
N GLN A 454 -15.29 3.97 -5.86
CA GLN A 454 -15.12 2.95 -6.91
C GLN A 454 -16.32 2.91 -7.87
N PHE A 455 -17.56 2.85 -7.36
CA PHE A 455 -18.75 2.51 -8.14
C PHE A 455 -19.69 3.69 -8.39
N GLY A 456 -19.79 4.63 -7.46
CA GLY A 456 -20.61 5.84 -7.59
C GLY A 456 -19.87 6.92 -8.39
N PHE A 457 -18.76 7.40 -7.88
CA PHE A 457 -17.91 8.38 -8.55
C PHE A 457 -17.13 7.76 -9.72
N LYS A 458 -16.81 6.48 -9.70
CA LYS A 458 -16.02 5.76 -10.71
C LYS A 458 -14.66 6.41 -10.95
N ALA A 459 -13.89 6.54 -9.89
CA ALA A 459 -12.56 7.12 -9.94
C ALA A 459 -11.62 6.31 -10.85
N ASP A 460 -10.74 7.00 -11.58
CA ASP A 460 -9.62 6.41 -12.29
C ASP A 460 -8.36 6.35 -11.39
N ALA A 461 -8.30 7.19 -10.35
CA ALA A 461 -7.22 7.19 -9.37
C ALA A 461 -7.73 7.62 -7.99
N LEU A 462 -7.11 7.03 -6.96
CA LEU A 462 -7.29 7.35 -5.55
C LEU A 462 -6.01 7.96 -5.00
N ILE A 463 -6.12 9.12 -4.34
CA ILE A 463 -5.01 9.79 -3.67
C ILE A 463 -5.34 9.92 -2.18
N HIS A 464 -4.49 9.38 -1.30
CA HIS A 464 -4.47 9.79 0.10
C HIS A 464 -3.53 10.98 0.26
N PHE A 465 -4.04 12.06 0.83
CA PHE A 465 -3.36 13.35 0.90
C PHE A 465 -3.05 13.74 2.34
N GLY A 466 -1.79 13.66 2.70
CA GLY A 466 -1.27 13.98 4.03
C GLY A 466 -1.08 12.74 4.91
N THR A 467 -0.12 12.77 5.80
CA THR A 467 0.12 11.76 6.82
C THR A 467 -0.84 11.99 7.99
N HIS A 468 -1.66 11.04 8.40
CA HIS A 468 -1.71 9.65 7.97
C HIS A 468 -2.93 9.35 7.07
N GLY A 469 -2.90 8.19 6.39
CA GLY A 469 -4.10 7.47 6.00
C GLY A 469 -4.70 6.70 7.20
N SER A 470 -5.84 6.05 7.02
CA SER A 470 -6.39 5.13 8.01
C SER A 470 -6.54 3.72 7.45
N LEU A 471 -6.61 3.61 6.12
CA LEU A 471 -6.87 2.36 5.43
C LEU A 471 -5.76 1.32 5.67
N GLU A 472 -4.51 1.74 5.62
CA GLU A 472 -3.32 0.93 5.84
C GLU A 472 -3.21 0.38 7.27
N PHE A 473 -3.90 0.99 8.23
CA PHE A 473 -3.91 0.56 9.62
C PHE A 473 -5.04 -0.41 9.96
N THR A 474 -6.00 -0.59 9.06
CA THR A 474 -7.05 -1.60 9.27
C THR A 474 -6.43 -3.00 9.32
N PRO A 475 -6.93 -3.91 10.21
CA PRO A 475 -6.35 -5.24 10.32
C PRO A 475 -6.59 -6.06 9.04
N LYS A 476 -5.79 -7.02 8.68
CA LYS A 476 -5.03 -8.02 9.40
C LYS A 476 -3.58 -8.17 8.91
N LYS A 477 -3.37 -8.67 7.64
CA LYS A 477 -2.03 -9.01 7.13
C LYS A 477 -1.13 -7.79 6.99
N GLN A 478 0.17 -8.00 7.20
CA GLN A 478 1.17 -6.94 7.08
C GLN A 478 1.63 -6.72 5.62
N VAL A 479 1.56 -7.78 4.81
CA VAL A 479 1.92 -7.80 3.39
C VAL A 479 1.26 -9.01 2.74
N ALA A 480 1.22 -9.07 1.43
CA ALA A 480 0.56 -10.14 0.68
C ALA A 480 -0.89 -10.33 1.15
N LEU A 481 -1.68 -9.26 1.08
CA LEU A 481 -3.06 -9.21 1.51
C LEU A 481 -3.93 -10.23 0.79
N SER A 482 -4.96 -10.72 1.47
CA SER A 482 -6.01 -11.56 0.91
C SER A 482 -7.32 -10.79 0.75
N SER A 483 -8.30 -11.42 0.14
CA SER A 483 -9.65 -10.88 0.02
C SER A 483 -10.39 -10.75 1.37
N ASN A 484 -9.78 -11.22 2.47
CA ASN A 484 -10.27 -11.02 3.84
C ASN A 484 -9.72 -9.74 4.49
N ASP A 485 -8.80 -9.03 3.84
CA ASP A 485 -8.18 -7.82 4.37
C ASP A 485 -8.90 -6.57 3.83
N TRP A 486 -9.32 -5.69 4.73
CA TRP A 486 -10.09 -4.50 4.39
C TRP A 486 -9.41 -3.58 3.36
N PRO A 487 -8.10 -3.28 3.46
CA PRO A 487 -7.46 -2.42 2.49
C PRO A 487 -7.47 -3.00 1.07
N ASP A 488 -7.31 -4.32 0.95
CA ASP A 488 -7.36 -5.02 -0.34
C ASP A 488 -8.69 -4.80 -1.05
N ARG A 489 -9.78 -4.97 -0.31
CA ARG A 489 -11.13 -4.83 -0.86
C ARG A 489 -11.51 -3.37 -1.14
N LEU A 490 -11.17 -2.45 -0.23
CA LEU A 490 -11.57 -1.05 -0.33
C LEU A 490 -10.77 -0.25 -1.36
N VAL A 491 -9.51 -0.61 -1.63
CA VAL A 491 -8.77 -0.06 -2.77
C VAL A 491 -9.20 -0.74 -4.08
N GLY A 492 -9.47 -2.05 -4.03
CA GLY A 492 -9.80 -2.82 -5.22
C GLY A 492 -8.74 -2.72 -6.29
N ALA A 493 -9.13 -2.53 -7.54
CA ALA A 493 -8.23 -2.40 -8.68
C ALA A 493 -7.81 -0.94 -9.00
N LEU A 494 -8.17 0.03 -8.14
CA LEU A 494 -7.84 1.44 -8.38
C LEU A 494 -6.33 1.71 -8.28
N PRO A 495 -5.72 2.45 -9.21
CA PRO A 495 -4.45 3.11 -9.00
C PRO A 495 -4.50 4.00 -7.75
N HIS A 496 -3.62 3.70 -6.79
CA HIS A 496 -3.61 4.37 -5.50
C HIS A 496 -2.28 5.06 -5.25
N PHE A 497 -2.33 6.33 -4.84
CA PHE A 497 -1.18 7.17 -4.53
C PHE A 497 -1.32 7.74 -3.12
N TYR A 498 -0.18 7.90 -2.44
CA TYR A 498 -0.15 8.37 -1.07
C TYR A 498 0.89 9.47 -0.90
N ILE A 499 0.41 10.66 -0.54
CA ILE A 499 1.25 11.82 -0.28
C ILE A 499 1.54 11.87 1.21
N TYR A 500 2.80 11.65 1.59
CA TYR A 500 3.20 11.47 2.98
C TYR A 500 4.46 12.25 3.35
N SER A 501 4.62 12.53 4.65
CA SER A 501 5.81 13.17 5.18
C SER A 501 7.04 12.26 5.05
N ILE A 502 8.13 12.77 4.47
CA ILE A 502 9.40 12.03 4.34
C ILE A 502 9.97 11.58 5.70
N GLY A 503 9.66 12.32 6.77
CA GLY A 503 10.07 11.94 8.12
C GLY A 503 9.34 10.71 8.68
N ASN A 504 8.27 10.26 8.03
CA ASN A 504 7.44 9.13 8.46
C ASN A 504 7.54 7.92 7.51
N VAL A 505 8.78 7.47 7.28
CA VAL A 505 9.09 6.35 6.36
C VAL A 505 8.35 5.07 6.76
N GLY A 506 8.20 4.80 8.06
CA GLY A 506 7.52 3.60 8.55
C GLY A 506 6.07 3.52 8.08
N GLU A 507 5.31 4.60 8.20
CA GLU A 507 3.92 4.65 7.73
C GLU A 507 3.82 4.63 6.20
N GLY A 508 4.74 5.29 5.48
CA GLY A 508 4.82 5.19 4.04
C GLY A 508 4.99 3.72 3.58
N MET A 509 5.87 2.96 4.24
CA MET A 509 6.06 1.55 3.93
C MET A 509 4.83 0.69 4.26
N ILE A 510 4.12 1.00 5.36
CA ILE A 510 2.85 0.34 5.69
C ILE A 510 1.80 0.65 4.60
N ALA A 511 1.66 1.90 4.18
CA ALA A 511 0.73 2.29 3.11
C ALA A 511 1.05 1.58 1.78
N LYS A 512 2.34 1.49 1.42
CA LYS A 512 2.77 0.78 0.20
C LYS A 512 2.38 -0.70 0.21
N ARG A 513 2.59 -1.39 1.33
CA ARG A 513 2.40 -2.84 1.44
C ARG A 513 0.98 -3.24 1.80
N ARG A 514 0.27 -2.43 2.58
CA ARG A 514 -1.07 -2.74 3.09
C ARG A 514 -2.19 -2.01 2.37
N ALA A 515 -1.91 -0.93 1.67
CA ALA A 515 -2.91 -0.22 0.87
C ALA A 515 -2.50 -0.07 -0.60
N TYR A 516 -1.46 -0.78 -1.05
CA TYR A 516 -0.98 -0.78 -2.44
C TYR A 516 -0.61 0.61 -2.97
N ALA A 517 -0.18 1.53 -2.11
CA ALA A 517 0.05 2.91 -2.46
C ALA A 517 1.37 3.12 -3.22
N GLY A 518 1.32 3.88 -4.31
CA GLY A 518 2.48 4.54 -4.88
C GLY A 518 2.85 5.75 -4.02
N LEU A 519 4.09 5.81 -3.52
CA LEU A 519 4.48 6.81 -2.54
C LEU A 519 5.01 8.09 -3.18
N GLN A 520 4.52 9.24 -2.70
CA GLN A 520 5.03 10.56 -2.99
C GLN A 520 5.31 11.28 -1.68
N SER A 521 6.58 11.55 -1.39
CA SER A 521 6.94 12.23 -0.15
C SER A 521 6.98 13.74 -0.30
N TYR A 522 6.75 14.44 0.81
CA TYR A 522 7.02 15.87 0.97
C TYR A 522 7.97 16.12 2.12
N LEU A 523 8.70 17.24 2.06
CA LEU A 523 9.62 17.65 3.11
C LEU A 523 8.84 18.22 4.30
N THR A 524 9.14 17.73 5.49
CA THR A 524 8.75 18.41 6.73
C THR A 524 9.79 19.47 7.06
N PRO A 525 9.35 20.65 7.56
CA PRO A 525 10.28 21.60 8.17
C PRO A 525 11.05 20.94 9.31
N PRO A 526 12.31 21.24 9.52
CA PRO A 526 13.04 20.75 10.68
C PRO A 526 12.32 21.22 11.95
N PHE A 527 12.10 20.28 12.88
CA PHE A 527 11.52 20.62 14.17
C PHE A 527 12.54 21.39 15.00
N LEU A 528 12.37 22.70 15.05
CA LEU A 528 12.97 23.50 16.11
C LEU A 528 12.02 23.43 17.30
N GLU A 529 12.50 23.02 18.47
CA GLU A 529 11.73 23.15 19.70
C GLU A 529 11.40 24.64 19.91
N SER A 530 10.20 25.04 19.51
CA SER A 530 9.75 26.37 19.84
C SER A 530 9.43 26.39 21.34
N SER A 531 9.95 27.40 22.05
CA SER A 531 9.59 27.69 23.45
C SER A 531 8.08 27.85 23.64
N VAL A 532 7.38 28.15 22.57
CA VAL A 532 5.91 28.29 22.52
C VAL A 532 5.19 26.94 22.73
N ARG A 533 5.70 25.84 22.18
CA ARG A 533 5.12 24.48 22.46
C ARG A 533 5.20 24.12 23.94
N GLY A 534 6.27 24.49 24.62
CA GLY A 534 6.39 24.27 26.07
C GLY A 534 5.30 24.98 26.88
N ILE A 535 4.96 26.22 26.51
CA ILE A 535 3.93 27.02 27.20
C ILE A 535 2.52 26.47 26.93
N TYR A 536 2.21 26.05 25.68
CA TYR A 536 0.89 25.54 25.31
C TYR A 536 0.70 24.02 25.55
N ARG A 537 1.77 23.27 25.88
CA ARG A 537 1.68 21.84 26.18
C ARG A 537 0.68 21.55 27.30
N GLU A 538 0.72 22.37 28.36
CA GLU A 538 -0.22 22.22 29.49
C GLU A 538 -1.66 22.43 29.03
N LEU A 539 -1.90 23.42 28.16
CA LEU A 539 -3.25 23.69 27.61
C LEU A 539 -3.75 22.53 26.76
N VAL A 540 -2.94 22.05 25.82
CA VAL A 540 -3.30 20.93 24.93
C VAL A 540 -3.56 19.63 25.74
N GLU A 541 -2.78 19.38 26.81
CA GLU A 541 -3.04 18.26 27.72
C GLU A 541 -4.39 18.41 28.44
N LYS A 542 -4.74 19.59 28.89
CA LYS A 542 -6.04 19.83 29.57
C LYS A 542 -7.21 19.71 28.62
N ILE A 543 -7.08 20.21 27.37
CA ILE A 543 -8.10 20.05 26.32
C ILE A 543 -8.28 18.56 26.00
N LYS A 544 -7.21 17.79 25.88
CA LYS A 544 -7.30 16.34 25.66
C LYS A 544 -8.02 15.61 26.79
N ILE A 545 -7.76 16.00 28.04
CA ILE A 545 -8.47 15.44 29.21
C ILE A 545 -9.95 15.81 29.15
N TYR A 546 -10.30 17.04 28.76
CA TYR A 546 -11.66 17.48 28.57
C TYR A 546 -12.38 16.68 27.48
N ASN A 547 -11.78 16.54 26.32
CA ASN A 547 -12.34 15.78 25.20
C ASN A 547 -12.57 14.29 25.57
N ASN A 548 -11.66 13.70 26.38
CA ASN A 548 -11.86 12.36 26.92
C ASN A 548 -13.03 12.29 27.92
N ALA A 549 -13.23 13.35 28.73
CA ALA A 549 -14.37 13.41 29.65
C ALA A 549 -15.71 13.59 28.91
N VAL A 550 -15.76 14.39 27.84
CA VAL A 550 -16.91 14.51 26.92
C VAL A 550 -17.28 13.15 26.35
N ASN A 551 -16.27 12.45 25.79
CA ASN A 551 -16.47 11.12 25.23
C ASN A 551 -16.98 10.09 26.28
N ALA A 552 -16.50 10.18 27.52
CA ALA A 552 -16.95 9.32 28.60
C ALA A 552 -18.41 9.60 29.01
N CYS A 553 -18.83 10.86 29.01
CA CYS A 553 -20.22 11.26 29.23
C CYS A 553 -21.14 10.74 28.12
N SER A 554 -20.74 10.86 26.88
CA SER A 554 -21.53 10.43 25.71
C SER A 554 -21.69 8.92 25.61
N ASN A 555 -20.71 8.13 26.08
CA ASN A 555 -20.73 6.67 26.06
C ASN A 555 -21.44 6.02 27.28
N GLY A 556 -21.81 6.80 28.30
CA GLY A 556 -22.45 6.32 29.52
C GLY A 556 -23.96 6.11 29.43
N ALA A 557 -24.62 6.50 28.37
CA ALA A 557 -26.08 6.58 28.26
C ALA A 557 -26.83 5.23 28.16
N HIS A 558 -26.16 4.08 28.19
CA HIS A 558 -26.82 2.77 28.00
C HIS A 558 -26.69 1.75 29.12
N GLU A 559 -26.07 2.05 30.26
CA GLU A 559 -26.10 1.11 31.40
C GLU A 559 -26.27 1.83 32.77
N GLN A 560 -27.43 1.59 33.38
CA GLN A 560 -27.84 1.89 34.76
C GLN A 560 -27.63 3.34 35.26
N GLU A 561 -28.72 4.06 35.09
CA GLU A 561 -29.03 5.42 35.58
C GLU A 561 -28.78 5.63 37.08
N SER A 562 -28.22 6.73 37.42
CA SER A 562 -28.29 7.66 38.54
C SER A 562 -27.02 7.92 39.37
N ARG A 563 -26.02 7.05 39.38
CA ARG A 563 -24.73 7.34 40.06
C ARG A 563 -23.53 7.54 39.16
N LYS A 564 -23.56 6.99 37.94
CA LYS A 564 -22.52 7.15 36.93
C LYS A 564 -22.62 8.53 36.27
N ASP A 565 -23.84 9.01 36.00
CA ASP A 565 -24.08 10.32 35.38
C ASP A 565 -23.54 11.48 36.22
N MET A 566 -23.75 11.45 37.54
CA MET A 566 -23.23 12.51 38.42
C MET A 566 -21.68 12.54 38.49
N ARG A 567 -21.01 11.41 38.38
CA ARG A 567 -19.54 11.38 38.35
C ARG A 567 -18.99 11.91 37.03
N SER A 568 -19.57 11.52 35.91
CA SER A 568 -19.19 11.97 34.59
C SER A 568 -19.36 13.48 34.42
N GLU A 569 -20.47 14.02 34.92
CA GLU A 569 -20.75 15.46 34.86
C GLU A 569 -19.81 16.28 35.77
N VAL A 570 -19.45 15.74 36.94
CA VAL A 570 -18.47 16.34 37.85
C VAL A 570 -17.06 16.34 37.21
N ASP A 571 -16.70 15.24 36.55
CA ASP A 571 -15.38 15.12 35.88
C ASP A 571 -15.30 16.04 34.67
N LEU A 572 -16.37 16.17 33.88
CA LEU A 572 -16.46 17.10 32.75
C LEU A 572 -16.34 18.55 33.21
N ARG A 573 -17.08 18.93 34.25
CA ARG A 573 -16.99 20.27 34.86
C ARG A 573 -15.56 20.56 35.36
N ARG A 574 -14.93 19.59 36.00
CA ARG A 574 -13.57 19.71 36.52
C ARG A 574 -12.55 19.87 35.38
N ALA A 575 -12.71 19.13 34.30
CA ALA A 575 -11.87 19.20 33.13
C ALA A 575 -12.02 20.56 32.42
N SER A 576 -13.26 21.07 32.27
CA SER A 576 -13.52 22.40 31.71
C SER A 576 -12.88 23.52 32.55
N LEU A 577 -12.99 23.46 33.86
CA LEU A 577 -12.35 24.43 34.79
C LEU A 577 -10.80 24.36 34.68
N ALA A 578 -10.25 23.17 34.46
CA ALA A 578 -8.80 23.01 34.26
C ALA A 578 -8.32 23.65 32.96
N VAL A 579 -9.07 23.50 31.88
CA VAL A 579 -8.78 24.22 30.59
C VAL A 579 -8.87 25.72 30.85
N LYS A 580 -9.91 26.21 31.47
CA LYS A 580 -10.12 27.62 31.80
C LYS A 580 -8.96 28.20 32.60
N ALA A 581 -8.52 27.51 33.66
CA ALA A 581 -7.42 27.96 34.50
C ALA A 581 -6.14 28.18 33.69
N VAL A 582 -5.83 27.30 32.75
CA VAL A 582 -4.67 27.42 31.89
C VAL A 582 -4.88 28.53 30.83
N ALA A 583 -6.03 28.61 30.20
CA ALA A 583 -6.36 29.66 29.24
C ALA A 583 -6.29 31.07 29.86
N VAL A 584 -6.76 31.23 31.08
CA VAL A 584 -6.67 32.50 31.84
C VAL A 584 -5.22 32.80 32.22
N LYS A 585 -4.46 31.80 32.69
CA LYS A 585 -3.02 31.92 32.98
C LYS A 585 -2.21 32.35 31.77
N LEU A 586 -2.55 31.88 30.58
CA LEU A 586 -1.89 32.22 29.33
C LEU A 586 -2.41 33.49 28.66
N GLY A 587 -3.47 34.13 29.19
CA GLY A 587 -4.07 35.32 28.64
C GLY A 587 -5.01 35.11 27.43
N ILE A 588 -5.21 33.86 27.01
CA ILE A 588 -6.01 33.48 25.82
C ILE A 588 -7.45 33.93 25.96
N HIS A 589 -8.01 33.95 27.20
CA HIS A 589 -9.34 34.41 27.47
C HIS A 589 -9.57 35.88 27.03
N ARG A 590 -8.52 36.73 27.03
CA ARG A 590 -8.61 38.15 26.57
C ARG A 590 -8.69 38.23 25.06
N GLU A 591 -7.89 37.46 24.36
CA GLU A 591 -7.86 37.43 22.88
C GLU A 591 -9.17 36.89 22.30
N LEU A 592 -9.80 35.97 23.02
CA LEU A 592 -11.05 35.32 22.59
C LEU A 592 -12.29 35.96 23.23
N GLU A 593 -12.14 37.05 24.02
CA GLU A 593 -13.23 37.69 24.75
C GLU A 593 -14.06 36.75 25.61
N LEU A 594 -13.38 35.82 26.34
CA LEU A 594 -13.98 34.85 27.18
C LEU A 594 -13.96 35.26 28.67
N ASP A 595 -14.90 34.75 29.46
CA ASP A 595 -14.96 34.97 30.87
C ASP A 595 -13.75 34.39 31.64
N SER A 596 -13.28 35.08 32.66
CA SER A 596 -12.13 34.72 33.49
C SER A 596 -12.43 34.15 34.86
N VAL A 597 -13.72 34.03 35.22
CA VAL A 597 -14.15 33.59 36.53
C VAL A 597 -13.92 32.07 36.68
N LEU A 598 -12.95 31.68 37.50
CA LEU A 598 -12.48 30.30 37.64
C LEU A 598 -13.48 29.33 38.32
N THR A 599 -14.63 29.80 38.77
CA THR A 599 -15.68 28.97 39.37
C THR A 599 -16.76 28.55 38.38
N VAL A 600 -16.81 29.20 37.21
CA VAL A 600 -17.75 28.93 36.13
C VAL A 600 -17.02 28.19 35.00
N PRO A 601 -17.41 26.94 34.65
CA PRO A 601 -16.77 26.21 33.57
C PRO A 601 -17.01 26.89 32.20
N TYR A 602 -16.11 26.70 31.27
CA TYR A 602 -16.37 27.04 29.88
C TYR A 602 -17.36 26.04 29.26
N THR A 603 -18.14 26.51 28.33
CA THR A 603 -19.00 25.71 27.48
C THR A 603 -18.12 24.93 26.45
N GLU A 604 -18.70 23.95 25.80
CA GLU A 604 -18.03 23.18 24.76
C GLU A 604 -17.55 24.09 23.59
N ASP A 605 -18.39 25.03 23.20
CA ASP A 605 -18.08 26.01 22.14
C ASP A 605 -16.91 26.93 22.53
N GLU A 606 -16.87 27.39 23.78
CA GLU A 606 -15.75 28.20 24.28
C GLU A 606 -14.44 27.43 24.34
N ILE A 607 -14.48 26.14 24.70
CA ILE A 607 -13.30 25.27 24.69
C ILE A 607 -12.84 24.98 23.26
N LEU A 608 -13.76 24.78 22.34
CA LEU A 608 -13.44 24.61 20.90
C LEU A 608 -12.77 25.87 20.33
N ARG A 609 -13.22 27.04 20.72
CA ARG A 609 -12.56 28.32 20.34
C ARG A 609 -11.13 28.43 20.90
N ILE A 610 -10.92 27.96 22.13
CA ILE A 610 -9.57 27.94 22.74
C ILE A 610 -8.67 26.91 22.03
N GLU A 611 -9.20 25.75 21.67
CA GLU A 611 -8.49 24.71 20.93
C GLU A 611 -8.03 25.25 19.57
N ASN A 612 -8.94 25.84 18.82
CA ASN A 612 -8.63 26.45 17.51
C ASN A 612 -7.58 27.56 17.63
N PHE A 613 -7.69 28.44 18.62
CA PHE A 613 -6.72 29.50 18.87
C PHE A 613 -5.34 28.96 19.28
N ALA A 614 -5.29 27.92 20.10
CA ALA A 614 -4.05 27.28 20.49
C ALA A 614 -3.36 26.58 19.29
N GLU A 615 -4.14 26.00 18.40
CA GLU A 615 -3.64 25.40 17.15
C GLU A 615 -3.18 26.45 16.15
N GLU A 616 -3.89 27.56 15.98
CA GLU A 616 -3.45 28.70 15.16
C GLU A 616 -2.10 29.26 15.66
N LEU A 617 -1.97 29.48 16.97
CA LEU A 617 -0.71 29.96 17.55
C LEU A 617 0.42 28.94 17.43
N ALA A 618 0.15 27.65 17.52
CA ALA A 618 1.13 26.60 17.33
C ALA A 618 1.63 26.53 15.87
N THR A 619 0.76 26.88 14.93
CA THR A 619 1.11 26.94 13.49
C THR A 619 1.80 28.26 13.11
N GLU A 620 1.41 29.42 13.68
CA GLU A 620 2.04 30.71 13.37
C GLU A 620 3.47 30.86 13.91
N LYS A 621 3.83 30.21 15.00
CA LYS A 621 5.13 30.38 15.70
C LYS A 621 6.15 29.28 15.49
N ILE A 622 5.89 28.32 14.61
CA ILE A 622 6.95 27.43 14.13
C ILE A 622 7.86 28.29 13.26
N THR A 623 9.11 28.50 13.69
CA THR A 623 10.17 29.20 12.94
C THR A 623 10.59 28.51 11.64
N GLY A 624 9.74 27.82 11.02
CA GLY A 624 9.73 27.29 9.67
C GLY A 624 8.27 27.08 9.37
N GLN A 625 7.69 27.92 8.53
CA GLN A 625 6.33 27.75 8.02
C GLN A 625 6.08 26.29 7.66
N LEU A 626 4.88 25.79 7.89
CA LEU A 626 4.48 24.48 7.41
C LEU A 626 4.76 24.33 5.91
N TYR A 627 5.01 23.13 5.45
CA TYR A 627 5.16 22.84 4.03
C TYR A 627 3.84 23.10 3.31
N THR A 628 3.90 23.84 2.22
CA THR A 628 2.77 24.02 1.31
C THR A 628 3.13 23.45 -0.04
N MET A 629 2.39 22.44 -0.50
CA MET A 629 2.64 21.80 -1.80
C MET A 629 2.51 22.82 -2.93
N GLY A 630 3.45 22.77 -3.88
CA GLY A 630 3.49 23.70 -5.03
C GLY A 630 4.07 25.06 -4.73
N VAL A 631 4.52 25.33 -3.50
CA VAL A 631 5.22 26.55 -3.13
C VAL A 631 6.70 26.25 -2.92
N PRO A 632 7.62 26.77 -3.75
CA PRO A 632 9.05 26.62 -3.54
C PRO A 632 9.48 27.32 -2.24
N TYR A 633 10.46 26.77 -1.56
CA TYR A 633 11.04 27.42 -0.40
C TYR A 633 11.85 28.65 -0.82
N GLU A 634 11.64 29.75 -0.13
CA GLU A 634 12.48 30.95 -0.25
C GLU A 634 13.89 30.66 0.29
N ASP A 635 14.90 31.38 -0.25
CA ASP A 635 16.31 31.21 0.15
C ASP A 635 16.54 31.34 1.67
N ALA A 636 15.85 32.29 2.30
CA ALA A 636 15.93 32.51 3.74
C ALA A 636 15.46 31.25 4.51
N ARG A 637 14.39 30.63 4.05
CA ARG A 637 13.83 29.40 4.63
C ARG A 637 14.74 28.21 4.40
N ILE A 638 15.32 28.07 3.19
CA ILE A 638 16.29 27.02 2.88
C ILE A 638 17.49 27.16 3.82
N ARG A 639 18.03 28.37 3.98
CA ARG A 639 19.16 28.61 4.90
C ARG A 639 18.81 28.29 6.35
N SER A 640 17.66 28.74 6.84
CA SER A 640 17.19 28.42 8.20
C SER A 640 17.06 26.91 8.41
N SER A 641 16.49 26.20 7.44
CA SER A 641 16.35 24.74 7.48
C SER A 641 17.70 24.03 7.47
N VAL A 642 18.64 24.47 6.62
CA VAL A 642 20.00 23.93 6.57
C VAL A 642 20.73 24.18 7.89
N TYR A 643 20.63 25.36 8.48
CA TYR A 643 21.21 25.61 9.79
C TYR A 643 20.61 24.72 10.88
N ALA A 644 19.29 24.59 10.90
CA ALA A 644 18.62 23.72 11.87
C ALA A 644 19.08 22.25 11.74
N MET A 645 19.16 21.74 10.51
CA MET A 645 19.60 20.36 10.23
C MET A 645 21.10 20.15 10.53
N ALA A 646 21.94 21.14 10.27
CA ALA A 646 23.38 21.08 10.45
C ALA A 646 23.85 21.34 11.89
N THR A 647 23.04 22.02 12.70
CA THR A 647 23.42 22.44 14.05
C THR A 647 23.80 21.26 14.94
N GLU A 648 22.96 20.24 14.99
CA GLU A 648 23.18 19.07 15.84
C GLU A 648 24.39 18.23 15.39
N PRO A 649 24.53 17.82 14.12
CA PRO A 649 25.72 17.13 13.64
C PRO A 649 27.03 17.90 13.86
N ILE A 650 27.01 19.22 13.65
CA ILE A 650 28.19 20.06 13.87
C ILE A 650 28.52 20.14 15.35
N ALA A 651 27.52 20.37 16.20
CA ALA A 651 27.69 20.42 17.64
C ALA A 651 28.24 19.12 18.19
N TYR A 652 27.70 17.97 17.82
CA TYR A 652 28.24 16.65 18.24
C TYR A 652 29.65 16.42 17.75
N SER A 653 29.99 16.84 16.54
CA SER A 653 31.35 16.74 16.00
C SER A 653 32.33 17.60 16.79
N LEU A 654 31.95 18.85 17.13
CA LEU A 654 32.79 19.74 17.96
C LEU A 654 32.96 19.21 19.38
N LEU A 655 31.87 18.70 19.98
CA LEU A 655 31.92 18.09 21.31
C LEU A 655 32.78 16.82 21.33
N ALA A 656 32.73 16.00 20.31
CA ALA A 656 33.60 14.84 20.16
C ALA A 656 35.07 15.25 20.05
N LEU A 657 35.38 16.31 19.30
CA LEU A 657 36.72 16.89 19.21
C LEU A 657 37.20 17.46 20.55
N ASP A 658 36.35 18.14 21.30
CA ASP A 658 36.68 18.68 22.63
C ASP A 658 36.93 17.56 23.63
N LYS A 659 36.18 16.45 23.58
CA LYS A 659 36.42 15.25 24.36
C LYS A 659 37.76 14.61 24.02
N LEU A 660 38.06 14.43 22.72
CA LEU A 660 39.33 13.88 22.24
C LEU A 660 40.53 14.76 22.64
N ARG A 661 40.34 16.08 22.63
CA ARG A 661 41.37 17.06 23.04
C ARG A 661 41.43 17.29 24.55
N LYS A 662 40.64 16.54 25.33
CA LYS A 662 40.53 16.65 26.80
C LYS A 662 40.15 18.07 27.29
N ARG A 663 39.42 18.85 26.47
CA ARG A 663 38.97 20.21 26.79
C ARG A 663 37.68 20.25 27.59
N ALA A 664 36.88 19.16 27.57
CA ALA A 664 35.66 19.04 28.30
C ALA A 664 35.43 17.60 28.79
N ASP A 665 34.85 17.45 29.97
CA ASP A 665 34.41 16.15 30.48
C ASP A 665 33.04 15.73 29.86
N GLU A 666 32.64 14.49 30.08
CA GLU A 666 31.42 13.92 29.48
C GLU A 666 30.15 14.64 29.99
N LYS A 667 30.14 15.11 31.22
CA LYS A 667 29.01 15.84 31.81
C LYS A 667 28.86 17.23 31.16
N THR A 668 29.98 17.93 30.96
CA THR A 668 30.03 19.24 30.28
C THR A 668 29.62 19.10 28.83
N VAL A 669 30.05 18.03 28.13
CA VAL A 669 29.65 17.72 26.75
C VAL A 669 28.15 17.49 26.66
N LYS A 670 27.58 16.65 27.51
CA LYS A 670 26.13 16.41 27.57
C LYS A 670 25.33 17.66 27.86
N HIS A 671 25.81 18.49 28.77
CA HIS A 671 25.16 19.74 29.12
C HIS A 671 25.17 20.75 27.96
N ARG A 672 26.33 20.90 27.28
CA ARG A 672 26.45 21.74 26.09
C ARG A 672 25.59 21.25 24.91
N ALA A 673 25.51 19.93 24.72
CA ALA A 673 24.65 19.34 23.68
C ALA A 673 23.17 19.71 23.86
N LEU A 674 22.69 19.83 25.11
CA LEU A 674 21.33 20.26 25.42
C LEU A 674 21.08 21.75 25.11
N PHE A 675 22.13 22.57 25.03
CA PHE A 675 22.06 24.03 24.79
C PHE A 675 22.56 24.47 23.40
N THR A 676 22.87 23.53 22.52
CA THR A 676 23.34 23.87 21.13
C THR A 676 22.33 24.62 20.30
N GLN A 677 21.08 24.72 20.73
CA GLN A 677 20.05 25.55 20.12
C GLN A 677 20.25 27.06 20.38
N HIS A 678 21.17 27.45 21.22
CA HIS A 678 21.45 28.84 21.56
C HIS A 678 22.73 29.41 20.94
N TYR A 679 23.42 28.62 20.14
CA TYR A 679 24.58 29.04 19.37
C TYR A 679 24.27 29.00 17.87
#